data_e594c33f9e34dc01c9fb7c69af6c4ee3
#
_entry.id   e594c33f9e34dc01c9fb7c69af6c4ee3
#
_cell.length_a   1.000
_cell.length_b   1.000
_cell.length_c   1.000
_cell.angle_alpha   90.00
_cell.angle_beta   90.00
_cell.angle_gamma   90.00
#
_symmetry.space_group_name_H-M   'P 1'
#
loop_
_entity.id
_entity.type
_entity.pdbx_description
1 polymer ?
#
loop_
_entity_poly.entity_id
_entity_poly.type
_entity_poly.pdbx_seq_one_letter_code
_entity_poly.pdbx_strand_id
1 'polypeptide(L)'
;MTETDERTAKTGRDEAVAKVIRLPFVEAEPEPEVSDTATAPESAAPAARVDMTKPAAAPVEGRVIPAREWELGEDAEGDAPWIHPALRTPEGRAARRAYVQRQARRRVRRWASRQWTPRGIVPTTVRGGVRVHRWVRGVEGQNAYAAKQRAEMLALEAARAARRAQFALLSRGAKKKAADVAQQESSMALVQATTALSTARSKFFQRAAAAYLPMAGIDVAGFVFMDGLIGFGAGVLVNLAVLARVGRRPDMSPEELEELERTEVGLPDRFEMGMTPRAFEAMLHEALTKEIGVAVHSLQIRPRNWGFEIVVVLKNQTPEKLSANLDLLEACLPGVRTNSALLQQSAQARNECVLRIPGDDPWKAVPELPYRAPKSVTTHELHKAQFGADMSGRSLALPGKRTSAAYIGKSRSGKSTMLRARLDALTATSDRIIVGIDLGSYGSGFGPYRKAMSAVARTPKEARVVLEWALAVGMGRPKLFDRLGMGLNWEASPERPGITVVIDEFPALVMAAKSETFPEPEEGEEKPLRLDELVKQINLTSLKSDVGVEIASQGVTRDRVGANMWLAELPVQVMCACDKDDIVQIAGGGAMAQGWRPDRLLPAMGDAVNDASVAYVMAGGDYCEPIPYRACITSDDEADRRATERAAAGMCELDAASKAFAPGVVLPNPGGGDPWDGDEDEVEEEKLPVLLQVIRSIYRSFGDPSGLTEDELFDALHEVQPETWDLEKFATGDGPQMTKGAVLALVLDKVLAPRGQKWAKESYRPKGAEKTIKGYRLRDLKGLVGES
;
A
#
# COMPACT_ATOMS: atom_id res chain seq x y z
N MET A 1 -44.90 51.20 -1.66
CA MET A 1 -44.66 52.64 -1.93
C MET A 1 -43.23 52.63 -2.49
N THR A 2 -43.25 52.58 -3.72
CA THR A 2 -42.87 53.51 -4.81
C THR A 2 -41.36 53.37 -5.12
N GLU A 3 -41.11 52.81 -6.22
CA GLU A 3 -41.00 53.29 -7.60
C GLU A 3 -39.52 53.46 -7.95
N THR A 4 -39.09 52.57 -8.86
CA THR A 4 -38.68 52.79 -10.23
C THR A 4 -37.60 53.85 -10.48
N ASP A 5 -36.51 53.45 -11.11
CA ASP A 5 -36.19 53.99 -12.42
C ASP A 5 -35.14 53.14 -13.20
N GLU A 6 -35.54 52.77 -14.38
CA GLU A 6 -34.71 52.28 -15.50
C GLU A 6 -33.87 53.41 -16.08
N ARG A 7 -32.67 53.12 -16.54
CA ARG A 7 -32.16 53.69 -17.82
C ARG A 7 -31.04 52.91 -18.44
N THR A 8 -31.36 52.39 -19.55
CA THR A 8 -30.56 51.95 -20.70
C THR A 8 -29.40 52.89 -21.07
N ALA A 9 -28.25 52.28 -21.47
CA ALA A 9 -27.59 52.63 -22.75
C ALA A 9 -26.30 51.82 -22.99
N LYS A 10 -26.34 51.04 -24.04
CA LYS A 10 -25.46 51.07 -25.26
C LYS A 10 -24.02 50.61 -25.13
N THR A 11 -23.81 49.38 -25.67
CA THR A 11 -22.79 49.02 -26.70
C THR A 11 -21.44 49.72 -26.73
N GLY A 12 -20.40 48.95 -26.53
CA GLY A 12 -19.04 49.23 -26.90
C GLY A 12 -18.26 47.93 -27.01
N ARG A 13 -18.21 47.34 -28.24
CA ARG A 13 -17.22 46.35 -28.61
C ARG A 13 -15.87 47.03 -28.70
N ASP A 14 -14.90 46.59 -27.95
CA ASP A 14 -13.50 46.78 -28.26
C ASP A 14 -12.76 45.46 -28.28
N GLU A 15 -12.26 45.12 -29.46
CA GLU A 15 -11.38 44.00 -29.76
C GLU A 15 -10.04 44.21 -29.03
N ALA A 16 -9.74 43.38 -28.05
CA ALA A 16 -8.40 43.29 -27.50
C ALA A 16 -7.57 42.30 -28.33
N VAL A 17 -6.75 42.84 -29.20
CA VAL A 17 -5.72 42.13 -29.95
C VAL A 17 -4.66 41.59 -28.98
N ALA A 18 -4.57 40.28 -28.89
CA ALA A 18 -3.52 39.62 -28.16
C ALA A 18 -2.16 39.87 -28.84
N LYS A 19 -1.31 40.60 -28.17
CA LYS A 19 0.08 40.87 -28.60
C LYS A 19 0.94 39.65 -28.22
N VAL A 20 1.28 38.84 -29.23
CA VAL A 20 2.27 37.75 -29.08
C VAL A 20 3.65 38.37 -28.97
N ILE A 21 4.24 38.31 -27.78
CA ILE A 21 5.65 38.68 -27.57
C ILE A 21 6.51 37.49 -27.98
N ARG A 22 7.20 37.59 -29.11
CA ARG A 22 8.29 36.68 -29.50
C ARG A 22 9.55 37.07 -28.73
N LEU A 23 10.08 36.18 -27.90
CA LEU A 23 11.41 36.32 -27.34
C LEU A 23 12.46 35.96 -28.41
N PRO A 24 13.61 36.64 -28.47
CA PRO A 24 14.66 36.35 -29.43
C PRO A 24 15.40 35.05 -29.09
N PHE A 25 15.63 34.25 -30.12
CA PHE A 25 16.54 33.11 -30.11
C PHE A 25 17.96 33.62 -29.86
N VAL A 26 18.63 33.04 -28.88
CA VAL A 26 20.08 33.16 -28.70
C VAL A 26 20.72 32.03 -29.49
N GLU A 27 21.50 32.38 -30.50
CA GLU A 27 22.34 31.46 -31.26
C GLU A 27 23.42 30.91 -30.34
N ALA A 28 23.57 29.57 -30.32
CA ALA A 28 24.65 28.88 -29.63
C ALA A 28 25.94 28.99 -30.44
N GLU A 29 27.01 29.39 -29.76
CA GLU A 29 28.37 29.37 -30.30
C GLU A 29 28.87 27.94 -30.50
N PRO A 30 29.71 27.64 -31.51
CA PRO A 30 30.22 26.31 -31.79
C PRO A 30 31.31 25.90 -30.82
N GLU A 31 31.24 24.63 -30.37
CA GLU A 31 32.27 24.02 -29.56
C GLU A 31 33.61 23.83 -30.32
N PRO A 32 34.77 23.88 -29.63
CA PRO A 32 36.08 23.72 -30.29
C PRO A 32 36.37 22.22 -30.51
N GLU A 33 36.91 21.94 -31.72
CA GLU A 33 37.46 20.66 -32.14
C GLU A 33 38.59 20.19 -31.18
N VAL A 34 38.46 18.97 -30.64
CA VAL A 34 39.53 18.31 -29.92
C VAL A 34 40.25 17.33 -30.82
N SER A 35 41.51 17.57 -31.05
CA SER A 35 42.41 16.76 -31.83
C SER A 35 42.74 15.40 -31.15
N ASP A 36 42.65 14.34 -31.94
CA ASP A 36 43.23 13.02 -31.63
C ASP A 36 44.76 13.09 -31.42
N THR A 37 45.23 12.67 -30.26
CA THR A 37 46.49 11.93 -30.08
C THR A 37 46.64 11.51 -28.61
N ALA A 38 46.45 10.24 -28.31
CA ALA A 38 47.20 9.60 -27.18
C ALA A 38 47.20 8.07 -27.32
N THR A 39 48.36 7.58 -27.49
CA THR A 39 48.94 6.24 -27.41
C THR A 39 48.40 5.35 -26.26
N ALA A 40 48.18 4.08 -26.63
CA ALA A 40 47.91 2.98 -25.69
C ALA A 40 49.15 2.52 -24.93
N PRO A 41 48.97 1.96 -23.72
CA PRO A 41 49.93 1.00 -23.17
C PRO A 41 49.40 -0.42 -23.20
N GLU A 42 50.29 -1.29 -23.62
CA GLU A 42 50.28 -2.74 -23.69
C GLU A 42 50.21 -3.41 -22.32
N SER A 43 49.73 -4.67 -22.31
CA SER A 43 49.97 -5.71 -21.34
C SER A 43 48.84 -6.10 -20.37
N ALA A 44 48.13 -7.17 -20.71
CA ALA A 44 47.62 -8.10 -19.72
C ALA A 44 47.52 -9.52 -20.29
N ALA A 45 47.88 -10.48 -19.49
CA ALA A 45 48.04 -11.90 -19.74
C ALA A 45 46.78 -12.69 -20.12
N PRO A 46 46.88 -13.93 -20.62
CA PRO A 46 45.82 -14.60 -21.38
C PRO A 46 44.81 -15.32 -20.53
N ALA A 47 43.53 -15.09 -20.82
CA ALA A 47 42.43 -15.89 -20.30
C ALA A 47 42.16 -17.13 -21.14
N ALA A 48 41.85 -18.24 -20.49
CA ALA A 48 41.63 -19.55 -21.02
C ALA A 48 40.64 -19.61 -22.18
N ARG A 49 41.03 -20.30 -23.27
CA ARG A 49 40.18 -20.68 -24.38
C ARG A 49 39.15 -21.73 -23.94
N VAL A 50 37.88 -21.41 -24.05
CA VAL A 50 36.81 -22.41 -24.09
C VAL A 50 36.57 -22.81 -25.54
N ASP A 51 36.77 -24.09 -25.81
CA ASP A 51 36.60 -24.72 -27.15
C ASP A 51 35.10 -24.89 -27.43
N MET A 52 34.55 -24.16 -28.38
CA MET A 52 33.14 -24.20 -28.82
C MET A 52 33.06 -24.72 -30.27
N THR A 53 33.49 -25.94 -30.53
CA THR A 53 33.19 -26.64 -31.75
C THR A 53 31.92 -27.47 -31.64
N LYS A 54 30.76 -26.83 -31.80
CA LYS A 54 29.53 -27.48 -32.24
C LYS A 54 29.17 -26.97 -33.63
N PRO A 55 28.84 -27.88 -34.58
CA PRO A 55 28.49 -27.46 -35.93
C PRO A 55 27.19 -26.64 -35.90
N ALA A 56 27.23 -25.51 -36.58
CA ALA A 56 26.08 -24.64 -36.76
C ALA A 56 24.95 -25.39 -37.48
N ALA A 57 23.78 -25.46 -36.90
CA ALA A 57 22.59 -25.95 -37.54
C ALA A 57 22.25 -25.08 -38.76
N ALA A 58 21.94 -25.75 -39.88
CA ALA A 58 21.59 -25.10 -41.14
C ALA A 58 20.45 -24.08 -40.94
N PRO A 59 20.48 -22.93 -41.60
CA PRO A 59 19.48 -21.89 -41.45
C PRO A 59 18.12 -22.40 -41.93
N VAL A 60 17.13 -22.31 -41.02
CA VAL A 60 15.73 -22.60 -41.37
C VAL A 60 15.22 -21.41 -42.19
N GLU A 61 14.87 -21.68 -43.46
CA GLU A 61 14.19 -20.67 -44.28
C GLU A 61 12.87 -20.25 -43.65
N GLY A 62 12.81 -19.04 -43.19
CA GLY A 62 11.69 -18.43 -42.49
C GLY A 62 12.15 -17.51 -41.34
N ARG A 63 13.29 -16.89 -41.52
CA ARG A 63 13.91 -15.99 -40.53
C ARG A 63 12.97 -14.87 -40.16
N VAL A 64 12.65 -14.84 -38.87
CA VAL A 64 12.18 -13.64 -38.17
C VAL A 64 13.19 -12.53 -38.48
N ILE A 65 12.69 -11.39 -38.92
CA ILE A 65 13.47 -10.17 -39.13
C ILE A 65 14.31 -9.92 -37.87
N PRO A 66 15.63 -9.76 -37.95
CA PRO A 66 16.49 -9.57 -36.78
C PRO A 66 16.11 -8.29 -36.03
N ALA A 67 16.25 -8.33 -34.71
CA ALA A 67 15.86 -7.24 -33.83
C ALA A 67 16.52 -5.88 -34.18
N ARG A 68 17.66 -5.86 -34.82
CA ARG A 68 18.38 -4.68 -35.30
C ARG A 68 17.65 -3.85 -36.35
N GLU A 69 16.68 -4.39 -37.06
CA GLU A 69 15.85 -3.59 -37.99
C GLU A 69 14.74 -2.82 -37.31
N TRP A 70 14.71 -2.84 -35.98
CA TRP A 70 13.77 -2.13 -35.13
C TRP A 70 14.36 -0.89 -34.43
N GLU A 71 15.65 -0.70 -34.57
CA GLU A 71 16.29 0.50 -34.07
C GLU A 71 15.76 1.67 -34.90
N LEU A 72 14.88 2.44 -34.28
CA LEU A 72 14.46 3.75 -34.78
C LEU A 72 15.72 4.61 -34.89
N GLY A 73 15.89 5.27 -36.02
CA GLY A 73 16.97 6.26 -36.19
C GLY A 73 16.96 7.24 -35.01
N GLU A 74 18.13 7.71 -34.66
CA GLU A 74 18.41 8.53 -33.46
C GLU A 74 17.55 9.81 -33.33
N ASP A 75 16.72 10.13 -34.33
CA ASP A 75 15.89 11.35 -34.34
C ASP A 75 14.42 11.14 -33.91
N ALA A 76 14.06 9.99 -33.34
CA ALA A 76 12.70 9.73 -32.91
C ALA A 76 12.49 9.99 -31.41
N GLU A 77 12.51 11.23 -30.99
CA GLU A 77 11.81 11.70 -29.80
C GLU A 77 10.30 11.55 -30.00
N GLY A 78 9.78 10.37 -29.84
CA GLY A 78 8.36 10.10 -29.98
C GLY A 78 8.02 8.70 -29.52
N ASP A 79 6.87 8.55 -28.92
CA ASP A 79 6.28 7.30 -28.49
C ASP A 79 6.46 6.19 -29.53
N ALA A 80 6.89 4.99 -29.09
CA ALA A 80 7.04 3.83 -29.95
C ALA A 80 5.79 3.63 -30.82
N PRO A 81 5.95 3.42 -32.13
CA PRO A 81 4.80 3.42 -33.02
C PRO A 81 3.84 2.29 -32.72
N TRP A 82 2.58 2.61 -32.44
CA TRP A 82 1.47 1.71 -32.10
C TRP A 82 1.27 0.53 -33.05
N ILE A 83 1.78 0.63 -34.27
CA ILE A 83 1.71 -0.41 -35.29
C ILE A 83 3.11 -0.62 -35.83
N HIS A 84 3.55 -1.88 -35.79
CA HIS A 84 4.81 -2.29 -36.40
C HIS A 84 4.97 -1.66 -37.80
N PRO A 85 6.11 -1.01 -38.14
CA PRO A 85 6.32 -0.32 -39.42
C PRO A 85 5.97 -1.19 -40.62
N ALA A 86 6.34 -2.47 -40.60
CA ALA A 86 6.01 -3.42 -41.65
C ALA A 86 4.48 -3.64 -41.84
N LEU A 87 3.66 -3.35 -40.87
CA LEU A 87 2.20 -3.45 -40.98
C LEU A 87 1.54 -2.15 -41.45
N ARG A 88 2.29 -1.08 -41.57
CA ARG A 88 1.79 0.19 -42.12
C ARG A 88 1.68 0.14 -43.64
N THR A 89 2.47 -0.69 -44.28
CA THR A 89 2.45 -0.89 -45.74
C THR A 89 1.33 -1.85 -46.15
N PRO A 90 0.67 -1.65 -47.31
CA PRO A 90 -0.31 -2.59 -47.86
C PRO A 90 0.26 -4.00 -48.04
N GLU A 91 1.53 -4.08 -48.43
CA GLU A 91 2.27 -5.32 -48.65
C GLU A 91 2.56 -6.08 -47.38
N GLY A 92 2.98 -5.42 -46.32
CA GLY A 92 3.18 -6.03 -45.00
C GLY A 92 1.88 -6.54 -44.38
N ARG A 93 0.76 -5.84 -44.56
CA ARG A 93 -0.57 -6.32 -44.17
C ARG A 93 -1.02 -7.53 -44.98
N ALA A 94 -0.72 -7.54 -46.30
CA ALA A 94 -0.99 -8.69 -47.19
C ALA A 94 -0.14 -9.91 -46.81
N ALA A 95 1.15 -9.73 -46.56
CA ALA A 95 2.06 -10.80 -46.11
C ALA A 95 1.63 -11.42 -44.79
N ARG A 96 1.21 -10.60 -43.80
CA ARG A 96 0.69 -11.12 -42.54
C ARG A 96 -0.63 -11.87 -42.70
N ARG A 97 -1.57 -11.37 -43.53
CA ARG A 97 -2.80 -12.10 -43.82
C ARG A 97 -2.50 -13.45 -44.48
N ALA A 98 -1.60 -13.49 -45.43
CA ALA A 98 -1.18 -14.71 -46.11
C ALA A 98 -0.48 -15.69 -45.16
N TYR A 99 0.31 -15.21 -44.20
CA TYR A 99 0.93 -16.02 -43.14
C TYR A 99 -0.13 -16.61 -42.20
N VAL A 100 -1.04 -15.79 -41.66
CA VAL A 100 -2.14 -16.25 -40.79
C VAL A 100 -3.03 -17.25 -41.51
N GLN A 101 -3.41 -17.00 -42.75
CA GLN A 101 -4.18 -17.95 -43.56
C GLN A 101 -3.43 -19.26 -43.80
N ARG A 102 -2.13 -19.23 -44.06
CA ARG A 102 -1.29 -20.44 -44.20
C ARG A 102 -1.21 -21.22 -42.89
N GLN A 103 -1.04 -20.56 -41.77
CA GLN A 103 -1.06 -21.20 -40.44
C GLN A 103 -2.43 -21.82 -40.12
N ALA A 104 -3.51 -21.09 -40.35
CA ALA A 104 -4.88 -21.59 -40.15
C ALA A 104 -5.13 -22.82 -41.03
N ARG A 105 -4.80 -22.77 -42.34
CA ARG A 105 -4.92 -23.95 -43.26
C ARG A 105 -4.07 -25.13 -42.83
N ARG A 106 -2.86 -24.91 -42.29
CA ARG A 106 -2.01 -26.00 -41.75
C ARG A 106 -2.61 -26.62 -40.48
N ARG A 107 -3.18 -25.79 -39.57
CA ARG A 107 -3.87 -26.27 -38.37
C ARG A 107 -5.12 -27.08 -38.74
N VAL A 108 -5.96 -26.56 -39.63
CA VAL A 108 -7.17 -27.24 -40.10
C VAL A 108 -6.83 -28.55 -40.79
N ARG A 109 -5.79 -28.59 -41.66
CA ARG A 109 -5.36 -29.85 -42.29
C ARG A 109 -4.85 -30.89 -41.29
N ARG A 110 -4.02 -30.48 -40.28
CA ARG A 110 -3.55 -31.40 -39.23
C ARG A 110 -4.69 -31.89 -38.35
N TRP A 111 -5.65 -31.03 -38.06
CA TRP A 111 -6.85 -31.41 -37.32
C TRP A 111 -7.70 -32.39 -38.14
N ALA A 112 -8.00 -32.09 -39.38
CA ALA A 112 -8.78 -32.93 -40.25
C ALA A 112 -8.10 -34.31 -40.46
N SER A 113 -6.81 -34.36 -40.73
CA SER A 113 -6.08 -35.65 -40.96
C SER A 113 -6.10 -36.57 -39.73
N ARG A 114 -6.08 -36.00 -38.51
CA ARG A 114 -6.15 -36.78 -37.26
C ARG A 114 -7.53 -37.37 -36.98
N GLN A 115 -8.60 -36.72 -37.46
CA GLN A 115 -9.97 -37.15 -37.19
C GLN A 115 -10.56 -38.14 -38.18
N TRP A 116 -9.97 -38.28 -39.37
CA TRP A 116 -10.44 -39.22 -40.42
C TRP A 116 -9.73 -40.57 -40.36
N THR A 117 -8.95 -40.86 -39.34
CA THR A 117 -8.35 -42.18 -39.13
C THR A 117 -9.35 -43.10 -38.41
N PRO A 118 -9.35 -44.45 -38.68
CA PRO A 118 -10.19 -45.40 -37.93
C PRO A 118 -10.01 -45.29 -36.41
N ARG A 119 -8.80 -44.94 -35.95
CA ARG A 119 -8.50 -44.68 -34.51
C ARG A 119 -9.14 -43.42 -33.98
N GLY A 120 -9.57 -42.47 -34.81
CA GLY A 120 -10.26 -41.23 -34.41
C GLY A 120 -11.78 -41.33 -34.34
N ILE A 121 -12.41 -42.33 -35.04
CA ILE A 121 -13.87 -42.47 -35.10
C ILE A 121 -14.47 -42.83 -33.74
N VAL A 122 -13.92 -43.82 -33.04
CA VAL A 122 -14.43 -44.27 -31.74
C VAL A 122 -14.39 -43.12 -30.70
N PRO A 123 -13.27 -42.40 -30.47
CA PRO A 123 -13.26 -41.27 -29.51
C PRO A 123 -14.14 -40.09 -29.96
N THR A 124 -14.37 -39.88 -31.27
CA THR A 124 -15.30 -38.82 -31.71
C THR A 124 -16.76 -39.18 -31.45
N THR A 125 -17.12 -40.47 -31.64
CA THR A 125 -18.48 -40.94 -31.29
C THR A 125 -18.77 -40.86 -29.81
N VAL A 126 -17.80 -41.26 -28.96
CA VAL A 126 -17.91 -41.16 -27.51
C VAL A 126 -18.02 -39.68 -27.08
N ARG A 127 -17.20 -38.82 -27.63
CA ARG A 127 -17.29 -37.36 -27.40
C ARG A 127 -18.65 -36.81 -27.85
N GLY A 128 -19.17 -37.22 -28.97
CA GLY A 128 -20.49 -36.79 -29.41
C GLY A 128 -21.60 -37.23 -28.47
N GLY A 129 -21.55 -38.47 -27.97
CA GLY A 129 -22.47 -38.94 -26.95
C GLY A 129 -22.39 -38.14 -25.63
N VAL A 130 -21.17 -37.89 -25.18
CA VAL A 130 -20.94 -37.05 -23.97
C VAL A 130 -21.50 -35.65 -24.19
N ARG A 131 -21.33 -35.08 -25.37
CA ARG A 131 -21.89 -33.72 -25.68
C ARG A 131 -23.39 -33.68 -25.65
N VAL A 132 -24.01 -34.60 -26.37
CA VAL A 132 -25.48 -34.70 -26.37
C VAL A 132 -25.99 -34.86 -24.95
N HIS A 133 -25.34 -35.72 -24.17
CA HIS A 133 -25.69 -35.92 -22.77
C HIS A 133 -25.50 -34.68 -21.89
N ARG A 134 -24.38 -33.95 -22.06
CA ARG A 134 -24.16 -32.66 -21.36
C ARG A 134 -25.18 -31.60 -21.76
N TRP A 135 -25.50 -31.50 -23.06
CA TRP A 135 -26.50 -30.56 -23.54
C TRP A 135 -27.91 -30.88 -22.96
N VAL A 136 -28.27 -32.17 -22.89
CA VAL A 136 -29.52 -32.61 -22.27
C VAL A 136 -29.56 -32.27 -20.77
N ARG A 137 -28.46 -32.54 -20.05
CA ARG A 137 -28.39 -32.20 -18.62
C ARG A 137 -28.46 -30.71 -18.34
N GLY A 138 -27.80 -29.88 -19.15
CA GLY A 138 -27.73 -28.44 -19.00
C GLY A 138 -27.10 -28.00 -17.66
N VAL A 139 -26.59 -26.80 -17.61
CA VAL A 139 -26.00 -26.19 -16.36
C VAL A 139 -27.13 -25.73 -15.44
N GLU A 140 -28.31 -25.45 -15.99
CA GLU A 140 -29.46 -24.90 -15.23
C GLU A 140 -29.95 -25.84 -14.10
N GLY A 141 -29.83 -27.16 -14.31
CA GLY A 141 -30.22 -28.14 -13.29
C GLY A 141 -29.33 -28.10 -12.05
N GLN A 142 -28.03 -27.92 -12.22
CA GLN A 142 -27.05 -27.79 -11.12
C GLN A 142 -27.25 -26.48 -10.38
N ASN A 143 -27.42 -25.39 -11.11
CA ASN A 143 -27.64 -24.06 -10.53
C ASN A 143 -28.96 -23.98 -9.75
N ALA A 144 -30.03 -24.59 -10.28
CA ALA A 144 -31.31 -24.64 -9.59
C ALA A 144 -31.26 -25.50 -8.31
N TYR A 145 -30.49 -26.58 -8.31
CA TYR A 145 -30.30 -27.41 -7.12
C TYR A 145 -29.47 -26.67 -6.06
N ALA A 146 -28.40 -26.01 -6.45
CA ALA A 146 -27.58 -25.18 -5.56
C ALA A 146 -28.39 -24.01 -4.98
N ALA A 147 -29.24 -23.37 -5.77
CA ALA A 147 -30.16 -22.33 -5.32
C ALA A 147 -31.13 -22.86 -4.26
N LYS A 148 -31.67 -24.08 -4.46
CA LYS A 148 -32.53 -24.72 -3.48
C LYS A 148 -31.82 -24.99 -2.17
N GLN A 149 -30.62 -25.53 -2.19
CA GLN A 149 -29.85 -25.76 -0.96
C GLN A 149 -29.58 -24.45 -0.21
N ARG A 150 -29.23 -23.36 -0.92
CA ARG A 150 -29.03 -22.02 -0.30
C ARG A 150 -30.33 -21.50 0.33
N ALA A 151 -31.47 -21.66 -0.35
CA ALA A 151 -32.77 -21.25 0.18
C ALA A 151 -33.17 -22.06 1.44
N GLU A 152 -32.86 -23.35 1.48
CA GLU A 152 -33.10 -24.20 2.67
C GLU A 152 -32.19 -23.76 3.85
N MET A 153 -30.92 -23.38 3.60
CA MET A 153 -30.03 -22.83 4.62
C MET A 153 -30.57 -21.52 5.18
N LEU A 154 -31.01 -20.60 4.31
CA LEU A 154 -31.63 -19.34 4.71
C LEU A 154 -32.87 -19.54 5.57
N ALA A 155 -33.69 -20.55 5.23
CA ALA A 155 -34.87 -20.91 6.01
C ALA A 155 -34.51 -21.42 7.40
N LEU A 156 -33.45 -22.20 7.53
CA LEU A 156 -32.91 -22.67 8.83
C LEU A 156 -32.36 -21.50 9.68
N GLU A 157 -31.68 -20.55 9.06
CA GLU A 157 -31.17 -19.35 9.74
C GLU A 157 -32.34 -18.44 10.19
N ALA A 158 -33.33 -18.24 9.37
CA ALA A 158 -34.55 -17.50 9.73
C ALA A 158 -35.29 -18.14 10.89
N ALA A 159 -35.42 -19.47 10.89
CA ALA A 159 -36.00 -20.22 12.02
C ALA A 159 -35.19 -20.07 13.33
N ARG A 160 -33.86 -20.06 13.23
CA ARG A 160 -32.97 -19.80 14.38
C ARG A 160 -33.12 -18.37 14.90
N ALA A 161 -33.21 -17.40 13.99
CA ALA A 161 -33.43 -15.99 14.33
C ALA A 161 -34.78 -15.78 15.02
N ALA A 162 -35.85 -16.43 14.53
CA ALA A 162 -37.16 -16.39 15.15
C ALA A 162 -37.15 -16.96 16.56
N ARG A 163 -36.50 -18.10 16.80
CA ARG A 163 -36.34 -18.68 18.15
C ARG A 163 -35.57 -17.73 19.07
N ARG A 164 -34.45 -17.13 18.60
CA ARG A 164 -33.69 -16.15 19.40
C ARG A 164 -34.50 -14.90 19.74
N ALA A 165 -35.39 -14.46 18.84
CA ALA A 165 -36.27 -13.33 19.08
C ALA A 165 -37.34 -13.60 20.14
N GLN A 166 -37.80 -14.87 20.30
CA GLN A 166 -38.74 -15.27 21.33
C GLN A 166 -38.14 -15.16 22.74
N PHE A 167 -36.81 -15.43 22.91
CA PHE A 167 -36.15 -15.42 24.19
C PHE A 167 -35.48 -14.07 24.55
N ALA A 168 -35.58 -13.05 23.71
CA ALA A 168 -34.93 -11.76 23.94
C ALA A 168 -35.84 -10.84 24.80
N LEU A 169 -35.47 -10.63 26.07
CA LEU A 169 -36.23 -9.79 27.01
C LEU A 169 -36.10 -8.27 26.74
N LEU A 170 -34.91 -7.78 26.38
CA LEU A 170 -34.59 -6.33 26.28
C LEU A 170 -34.67 -5.72 24.87
N SER A 171 -34.73 -6.52 23.80
CA SER A 171 -34.77 -6.03 22.40
C SER A 171 -35.79 -6.74 21.53
N ARG A 172 -36.90 -7.16 22.14
CA ARG A 172 -37.91 -8.04 21.53
C ARG A 172 -38.51 -7.47 20.24
N GLY A 173 -38.79 -6.16 20.17
CA GLY A 173 -39.44 -5.54 19.02
C GLY A 173 -38.55 -5.51 17.78
N ALA A 174 -37.28 -5.09 17.91
CA ALA A 174 -36.31 -5.00 16.82
C ALA A 174 -35.91 -6.40 16.32
N LYS A 175 -35.68 -7.36 17.23
CA LYS A 175 -35.33 -8.73 16.88
C LYS A 175 -36.48 -9.47 16.23
N LYS A 176 -37.75 -9.19 16.61
CA LYS A 176 -38.94 -9.76 15.98
C LYS A 176 -39.05 -9.24 14.54
N LYS A 177 -38.96 -7.92 14.30
CA LYS A 177 -38.98 -7.35 12.95
C LYS A 177 -37.89 -7.94 12.04
N ALA A 178 -36.66 -8.09 12.57
CA ALA A 178 -35.57 -8.71 11.81
C ALA A 178 -35.84 -10.20 11.49
N ALA A 179 -36.44 -10.93 12.41
CA ALA A 179 -36.82 -12.33 12.19
C ALA A 179 -37.99 -12.47 11.17
N ASP A 180 -38.95 -11.55 11.20
CA ASP A 180 -40.07 -11.52 10.23
C ASP A 180 -39.55 -11.20 8.82
N VAL A 181 -38.61 -10.25 8.67
CA VAL A 181 -37.95 -9.93 7.38
C VAL A 181 -37.18 -11.16 6.86
N ALA A 182 -36.31 -11.77 7.71
CA ALA A 182 -35.55 -12.96 7.33
C ALA A 182 -36.49 -14.14 6.94
N GLN A 183 -37.62 -14.29 7.59
CA GLN A 183 -38.59 -15.31 7.24
C GLN A 183 -39.28 -15.02 5.90
N GLN A 184 -39.55 -13.76 5.60
CA GLN A 184 -40.11 -13.33 4.32
C GLN A 184 -39.11 -13.52 3.18
N GLU A 185 -37.86 -13.15 3.38
CA GLU A 185 -36.78 -13.35 2.40
C GLU A 185 -36.53 -14.83 2.14
N SER A 186 -36.50 -15.67 3.18
CA SER A 186 -36.33 -17.12 3.02
C SER A 186 -37.50 -17.79 2.28
N SER A 187 -38.70 -17.34 2.51
CA SER A 187 -39.88 -17.85 1.80
C SER A 187 -39.88 -17.46 0.31
N MET A 188 -39.51 -16.23 -0.01
CA MET A 188 -39.32 -15.78 -1.40
C MET A 188 -38.21 -16.55 -2.11
N ALA A 189 -37.04 -16.74 -1.44
CA ALA A 189 -35.94 -17.53 -1.98
C ALA A 189 -36.36 -19.00 -2.26
N LEU A 190 -37.13 -19.61 -1.40
CA LEU A 190 -37.67 -20.96 -1.59
C LEU A 190 -38.63 -21.04 -2.80
N VAL A 191 -39.53 -20.08 -2.97
CA VAL A 191 -40.43 -20.01 -4.12
C VAL A 191 -39.63 -19.84 -5.41
N GLN A 192 -38.69 -18.94 -5.45
CA GLN A 192 -37.80 -18.72 -6.61
C GLN A 192 -37.00 -19.99 -6.95
N ALA A 193 -36.43 -20.65 -5.95
CA ALA A 193 -35.64 -21.87 -6.15
C ALA A 193 -36.52 -23.05 -6.63
N THR A 194 -37.76 -23.19 -6.18
CA THR A 194 -38.68 -24.23 -6.63
C THR A 194 -39.17 -23.97 -8.05
N THR A 195 -39.45 -22.71 -8.42
CA THR A 195 -39.81 -22.35 -9.81
C THR A 195 -38.61 -22.54 -10.76
N ALA A 196 -37.37 -22.20 -10.36
CA ALA A 196 -36.16 -22.47 -11.13
C ALA A 196 -35.96 -23.97 -11.36
N LEU A 197 -36.19 -24.81 -10.34
CA LEU A 197 -36.12 -26.28 -10.44
C LEU A 197 -37.16 -26.85 -11.39
N SER A 198 -38.43 -26.39 -11.32
CA SER A 198 -39.47 -26.86 -12.23
C SER A 198 -39.17 -26.49 -13.68
N THR A 199 -38.68 -25.29 -13.92
CA THR A 199 -38.25 -24.80 -15.23
C THR A 199 -37.05 -25.60 -15.76
N ALA A 200 -36.04 -25.86 -14.93
CA ALA A 200 -34.88 -26.67 -15.31
C ALA A 200 -35.29 -28.10 -15.64
N ARG A 201 -36.21 -28.66 -14.90
CA ARG A 201 -36.78 -30.01 -15.15
C ARG A 201 -37.54 -30.07 -16.47
N SER A 202 -38.38 -29.06 -16.76
CA SER A 202 -39.09 -28.97 -18.05
C SER A 202 -38.11 -28.89 -19.22
N LYS A 203 -37.08 -28.03 -19.15
CA LYS A 203 -36.04 -27.91 -20.16
C LYS A 203 -35.24 -29.19 -20.32
N PHE A 204 -34.95 -29.92 -19.25
CA PHE A 204 -34.31 -31.23 -19.32
C PHE A 204 -35.13 -32.23 -20.15
N PHE A 205 -36.43 -32.37 -19.86
CA PHE A 205 -37.30 -33.27 -20.61
C PHE A 205 -37.46 -32.85 -22.08
N GLN A 206 -37.60 -31.58 -22.38
CA GLN A 206 -37.66 -31.07 -23.76
C GLN A 206 -36.38 -31.39 -24.53
N ARG A 207 -35.19 -31.18 -23.93
CA ARG A 207 -33.89 -31.48 -24.55
C ARG A 207 -33.67 -32.98 -24.69
N ALA A 208 -34.07 -33.77 -23.71
CA ALA A 208 -34.01 -35.23 -23.78
C ALA A 208 -34.88 -35.75 -24.91
N ALA A 209 -36.13 -35.30 -25.01
CA ALA A 209 -37.02 -35.65 -26.12
C ALA A 209 -36.43 -35.23 -27.47
N ALA A 210 -35.94 -34.01 -27.61
CA ALA A 210 -35.33 -33.51 -28.85
C ALA A 210 -34.07 -34.29 -29.27
N ALA A 211 -33.29 -34.81 -28.31
CA ALA A 211 -32.09 -35.58 -28.60
C ALA A 211 -32.34 -37.04 -28.87
N TYR A 212 -33.14 -37.71 -28.02
CA TYR A 212 -33.24 -39.17 -28.02
C TYR A 212 -34.42 -39.71 -28.85
N LEU A 213 -35.53 -38.95 -28.99
CA LEU A 213 -36.66 -39.42 -29.81
C LEU A 213 -36.30 -39.53 -31.30
N PRO A 214 -35.60 -38.59 -31.95
CA PRO A 214 -35.16 -38.78 -33.32
C PRO A 214 -34.22 -39.97 -33.49
N MET A 215 -33.28 -40.20 -32.54
CA MET A 215 -32.38 -41.35 -32.60
C MET A 215 -33.14 -42.66 -32.48
N ALA A 216 -34.03 -42.80 -31.53
CA ALA A 216 -34.90 -43.96 -31.40
C ALA A 216 -35.83 -44.14 -32.63
N GLY A 217 -36.32 -43.02 -33.18
CA GLY A 217 -37.12 -43.04 -34.41
C GLY A 217 -36.36 -43.60 -35.63
N ILE A 218 -35.08 -43.27 -35.78
CA ILE A 218 -34.24 -43.80 -36.83
C ILE A 218 -34.00 -45.32 -36.66
N ASP A 219 -33.81 -45.79 -35.44
CA ASP A 219 -33.60 -47.20 -35.15
C ASP A 219 -34.90 -48.00 -35.40
N VAL A 220 -36.03 -47.50 -34.97
CA VAL A 220 -37.38 -48.10 -35.22
C VAL A 220 -37.72 -48.08 -36.71
N ALA A 221 -37.46 -46.94 -37.38
CA ALA A 221 -37.73 -46.86 -38.82
C ALA A 221 -36.85 -47.84 -39.58
N GLY A 222 -35.58 -47.97 -39.23
CA GLY A 222 -34.68 -48.98 -39.79
C GLY A 222 -35.25 -50.41 -39.60
N PHE A 223 -35.71 -50.72 -38.41
CA PHE A 223 -36.29 -52.03 -38.11
C PHE A 223 -37.57 -52.31 -38.91
N VAL A 224 -38.47 -51.33 -39.08
CA VAL A 224 -39.79 -51.48 -39.75
C VAL A 224 -39.69 -51.46 -41.27
N PHE A 225 -38.86 -50.63 -41.84
CA PHE A 225 -38.80 -50.38 -43.27
C PHE A 225 -37.67 -51.11 -43.99
N MET A 226 -36.69 -51.67 -43.26
CA MET A 226 -35.61 -52.47 -43.78
C MET A 226 -35.58 -53.81 -43.01
N ASP A 227 -35.32 -54.89 -43.59
CA ASP A 227 -35.31 -56.27 -43.10
C ASP A 227 -34.92 -56.46 -41.60
N GLY A 228 -35.82 -56.12 -40.67
CA GLY A 228 -35.77 -56.38 -39.25
C GLY A 228 -34.41 -55.99 -38.58
N LEU A 229 -33.63 -56.97 -38.19
CA LEU A 229 -32.36 -56.81 -37.52
C LEU A 229 -31.28 -56.11 -38.36
N ILE A 230 -31.29 -56.25 -39.66
CA ILE A 230 -30.36 -55.59 -40.58
C ILE A 230 -30.64 -54.11 -40.65
N GLY A 231 -31.94 -53.76 -40.73
CA GLY A 231 -32.38 -52.39 -40.76
C GLY A 231 -32.15 -51.67 -39.39
N PHE A 232 -32.33 -52.37 -38.28
CA PHE A 232 -31.96 -51.83 -36.95
C PHE A 232 -30.47 -51.52 -36.85
N GLY A 233 -29.64 -52.46 -37.32
CA GLY A 233 -28.17 -52.26 -37.38
C GLY A 233 -27.76 -51.05 -38.23
N ALA A 234 -28.47 -50.86 -39.37
CA ALA A 234 -28.24 -49.67 -40.21
C ALA A 234 -28.66 -48.38 -39.49
N GLY A 235 -29.76 -48.35 -38.73
CA GLY A 235 -30.23 -47.23 -37.92
C GLY A 235 -29.17 -46.87 -36.86
N VAL A 236 -28.68 -47.87 -36.13
CA VAL A 236 -27.62 -47.69 -35.16
C VAL A 236 -26.33 -47.10 -35.79
N LEU A 237 -25.96 -47.58 -36.99
CA LEU A 237 -24.79 -47.01 -37.70
C LEU A 237 -25.02 -45.54 -38.10
N VAL A 238 -26.23 -45.18 -38.51
CA VAL A 238 -26.58 -43.77 -38.77
C VAL A 238 -26.50 -42.92 -37.51
N ASN A 239 -27.00 -43.42 -36.39
CA ASN A 239 -26.90 -42.73 -35.11
C ASN A 239 -25.45 -42.55 -34.63
N LEU A 240 -24.62 -43.57 -34.78
CA LEU A 240 -23.19 -43.50 -34.50
C LEU A 240 -22.47 -42.49 -35.41
N ALA A 241 -22.84 -42.42 -36.69
CA ALA A 241 -22.31 -41.43 -37.63
C ALA A 241 -22.72 -40.01 -37.28
N VAL A 242 -23.97 -39.80 -36.81
CA VAL A 242 -24.46 -38.50 -36.30
C VAL A 242 -23.70 -38.10 -35.04
N LEU A 243 -23.52 -39.02 -34.09
CA LEU A 243 -22.73 -38.79 -32.89
C LEU A 243 -21.26 -38.46 -33.21
N ALA A 244 -20.66 -39.22 -34.15
CA ALA A 244 -19.32 -38.92 -34.60
C ALA A 244 -19.20 -37.54 -35.26
N ARG A 245 -20.23 -37.12 -36.01
CA ARG A 245 -20.27 -35.77 -36.61
C ARG A 245 -20.43 -34.70 -35.54
N VAL A 246 -21.24 -34.92 -34.53
CA VAL A 246 -21.41 -34.01 -33.36
C VAL A 246 -20.10 -33.97 -32.56
N GLY A 247 -19.44 -35.10 -32.36
CA GLY A 247 -18.18 -35.18 -31.64
C GLY A 247 -16.94 -34.66 -32.41
N ARG A 248 -17.09 -34.42 -33.70
CA ARG A 248 -16.05 -33.77 -34.55
C ARG A 248 -16.09 -32.25 -34.48
N ARG A 249 -17.19 -31.65 -34.05
CA ARG A 249 -17.21 -30.22 -33.74
C ARG A 249 -16.30 -30.00 -32.57
N PRO A 250 -15.48 -28.93 -32.55
CA PRO A 250 -14.64 -28.66 -31.39
C PRO A 250 -15.53 -28.55 -30.14
N ASP A 251 -15.05 -29.09 -28.98
CA ASP A 251 -15.77 -29.01 -27.71
C ASP A 251 -15.74 -27.55 -27.27
N MET A 252 -16.86 -26.89 -27.50
CA MET A 252 -17.01 -25.52 -27.10
C MET A 252 -18.33 -25.40 -26.36
N SER A 253 -18.22 -25.20 -25.06
CA SER A 253 -19.31 -24.62 -24.27
C SER A 253 -19.62 -23.20 -24.79
N PRO A 254 -20.78 -22.61 -24.53
CA PRO A 254 -21.00 -21.21 -24.85
C PRO A 254 -19.89 -20.30 -24.30
N GLU A 255 -19.32 -20.65 -23.13
CA GLU A 255 -18.16 -20.00 -22.51
C GLU A 255 -16.88 -20.22 -23.34
N GLU A 256 -16.65 -21.44 -23.85
CA GLU A 256 -15.53 -21.77 -24.76
C GLU A 256 -15.72 -21.23 -26.18
N LEU A 257 -16.97 -21.02 -26.62
CA LEU A 257 -17.25 -20.33 -27.90
C LEU A 257 -16.99 -18.83 -27.75
N GLU A 258 -17.39 -18.24 -26.62
CA GLU A 258 -17.03 -16.89 -26.23
C GLU A 258 -15.51 -16.73 -26.03
N GLU A 259 -14.87 -17.73 -25.44
CA GLU A 259 -13.40 -17.82 -25.26
C GLU A 259 -12.69 -18.01 -26.62
N LEU A 260 -13.27 -18.72 -27.57
CA LEU A 260 -12.72 -18.84 -28.92
C LEU A 260 -13.01 -17.59 -29.76
N GLU A 261 -14.15 -16.97 -29.62
CA GLU A 261 -14.40 -15.64 -30.19
C GLU A 261 -13.45 -14.60 -29.59
N ARG A 262 -13.17 -14.67 -28.29
CA ARG A 262 -12.11 -13.87 -27.64
C ARG A 262 -10.72 -14.22 -28.19
N THR A 263 -10.44 -15.50 -28.44
CA THR A 263 -9.14 -15.97 -29.01
C THR A 263 -9.05 -15.69 -30.52
N GLU A 264 -10.15 -15.72 -31.26
CA GLU A 264 -10.21 -15.29 -32.67
C GLU A 264 -10.05 -13.78 -32.82
N VAL A 265 -10.53 -13.01 -31.81
CA VAL A 265 -10.25 -11.57 -31.68
C VAL A 265 -8.85 -11.32 -31.15
N GLY A 266 -8.15 -12.36 -30.65
CA GLY A 266 -6.80 -12.28 -30.08
C GLY A 266 -6.80 -11.73 -28.67
N LEU A 267 -7.91 -11.91 -27.91
CA LEU A 267 -8.00 -11.59 -26.50
C LEU A 267 -7.26 -12.69 -25.71
N PRO A 268 -6.24 -12.37 -24.93
CA PRO A 268 -5.60 -13.34 -24.05
C PRO A 268 -6.51 -13.68 -22.86
N ASP A 269 -6.42 -14.91 -22.39
CA ASP A 269 -7.18 -15.40 -21.23
C ASP A 269 -6.73 -14.74 -19.92
N ARG A 270 -5.63 -14.03 -19.96
CA ARG A 270 -4.98 -13.41 -18.82
C ARG A 270 -4.31 -12.10 -19.23
N PHE A 271 -4.33 -11.13 -18.33
CA PHE A 271 -3.58 -9.90 -18.49
C PHE A 271 -2.07 -10.18 -18.48
N GLU A 272 -1.37 -9.73 -19.52
CA GLU A 272 0.08 -9.86 -19.66
C GLU A 272 0.68 -8.55 -20.17
N MET A 273 1.86 -8.18 -19.69
CA MET A 273 2.57 -6.96 -20.11
C MET A 273 2.81 -6.85 -21.63
N GLY A 274 2.94 -7.98 -22.31
CA GLY A 274 3.09 -8.04 -23.77
C GLY A 274 1.79 -8.01 -24.58
N MET A 275 0.65 -7.82 -23.94
CA MET A 275 -0.65 -7.77 -24.57
C MET A 275 -0.77 -6.57 -25.52
N THR A 276 -1.43 -6.78 -26.67
CA THR A 276 -1.66 -5.65 -27.59
C THR A 276 -2.70 -4.70 -27.02
N PRO A 277 -2.59 -3.38 -27.23
CA PRO A 277 -3.57 -2.41 -26.73
C PRO A 277 -5.01 -2.70 -27.15
N ARG A 278 -5.23 -3.29 -28.33
CA ARG A 278 -6.57 -3.68 -28.81
C ARG A 278 -7.17 -4.85 -28.05
N ALA A 279 -6.34 -5.84 -27.72
CA ALA A 279 -6.80 -6.97 -26.93
C ALA A 279 -7.18 -6.52 -25.53
N PHE A 280 -6.36 -5.66 -24.95
CA PHE A 280 -6.64 -5.08 -23.64
C PHE A 280 -7.87 -4.14 -23.67
N GLU A 281 -8.03 -3.34 -24.73
CA GLU A 281 -9.22 -2.47 -24.91
C GLU A 281 -10.52 -3.26 -24.89
N ALA A 282 -10.58 -4.37 -25.62
CA ALA A 282 -11.78 -5.17 -25.68
C ALA A 282 -12.10 -5.80 -24.31
N MET A 283 -11.09 -6.33 -23.61
CA MET A 283 -11.23 -6.93 -22.29
C MET A 283 -11.68 -5.89 -21.26
N LEU A 284 -11.03 -4.71 -21.27
CA LEU A 284 -11.39 -3.60 -20.38
C LEU A 284 -12.79 -3.06 -20.67
N HIS A 285 -13.14 -2.88 -21.94
CA HIS A 285 -14.46 -2.40 -22.34
C HIS A 285 -15.55 -3.36 -21.87
N GLU A 286 -15.34 -4.67 -21.97
CA GLU A 286 -16.26 -5.67 -21.47
C GLU A 286 -16.42 -5.59 -19.94
N ALA A 287 -15.30 -5.54 -19.19
CA ALA A 287 -15.31 -5.38 -17.74
C ALA A 287 -16.06 -4.12 -17.29
N LEU A 288 -15.79 -2.98 -17.94
CA LEU A 288 -16.44 -1.72 -17.60
C LEU A 288 -17.95 -1.71 -17.91
N THR A 289 -18.35 -2.26 -19.06
CA THR A 289 -19.75 -2.15 -19.52
C THR A 289 -20.65 -3.26 -19.00
N LYS A 290 -20.18 -4.50 -18.96
CA LYS A 290 -20.99 -5.66 -18.55
C LYS A 290 -20.98 -5.88 -17.04
N GLU A 291 -19.78 -5.84 -16.42
CA GLU A 291 -19.64 -6.22 -15.02
C GLU A 291 -19.85 -5.01 -14.08
N ILE A 292 -19.17 -3.90 -14.35
CA ILE A 292 -19.32 -2.68 -13.54
C ILE A 292 -20.57 -1.88 -13.93
N GLY A 293 -21.03 -2.05 -15.17
CA GLY A 293 -22.22 -1.34 -15.69
C GLY A 293 -22.00 0.16 -15.84
N VAL A 294 -20.83 0.54 -16.35
CA VAL A 294 -20.45 1.92 -16.65
C VAL A 294 -20.51 2.12 -18.16
N ALA A 295 -21.23 3.13 -18.62
CA ALA A 295 -21.32 3.44 -20.04
C ALA A 295 -20.09 4.22 -20.49
N VAL A 296 -19.27 3.60 -21.33
CA VAL A 296 -18.04 4.18 -21.89
C VAL A 296 -18.35 4.92 -23.19
N HIS A 297 -17.84 6.13 -23.33
CA HIS A 297 -17.86 6.91 -24.57
C HIS A 297 -16.61 6.64 -25.41
N SER A 298 -15.44 6.70 -24.81
CA SER A 298 -14.17 6.39 -25.49
C SER A 298 -13.11 5.91 -24.49
N LEU A 299 -12.19 5.08 -25.01
CA LEU A 299 -11.00 4.61 -24.32
C LEU A 299 -9.77 5.00 -25.15
N GLN A 300 -8.79 5.61 -24.49
CA GLN A 300 -7.47 5.87 -25.09
C GLN A 300 -6.43 5.13 -24.27
N ILE A 301 -5.89 4.03 -24.80
CA ILE A 301 -4.96 3.16 -24.13
C ILE A 301 -3.55 3.52 -24.53
N ARG A 302 -2.71 3.80 -23.54
CA ARG A 302 -1.28 4.11 -23.71
C ARG A 302 -0.46 3.04 -22.98
N PRO A 303 0.29 2.20 -23.70
CA PRO A 303 1.21 1.26 -23.06
C PRO A 303 2.34 2.04 -22.37
N ARG A 304 2.67 1.59 -21.15
CA ARG A 304 3.79 2.07 -20.35
C ARG A 304 4.71 0.91 -20.00
N ASN A 305 5.91 1.19 -19.53
CA ASN A 305 6.85 0.16 -19.07
C ASN A 305 6.32 -0.67 -17.88
N TRP A 306 5.41 -0.12 -17.08
CA TRP A 306 4.79 -0.75 -15.92
C TRP A 306 3.41 -1.36 -16.21
N GLY A 307 2.77 -1.12 -17.38
CA GLY A 307 1.43 -1.60 -17.68
C GLY A 307 0.69 -0.71 -18.69
N PHE A 308 -0.55 -0.38 -18.40
CA PHE A 308 -1.39 0.45 -19.26
C PHE A 308 -1.91 1.68 -18.51
N GLU A 309 -1.78 2.83 -19.15
CA GLU A 309 -2.46 4.07 -18.78
C GLU A 309 -3.62 4.30 -19.75
N ILE A 310 -4.80 4.48 -19.22
CA ILE A 310 -6.03 4.54 -20.00
C ILE A 310 -6.79 5.81 -19.65
N VAL A 311 -7.04 6.67 -20.64
CA VAL A 311 -7.99 7.77 -20.49
C VAL A 311 -9.38 7.22 -20.81
N VAL A 312 -10.24 7.23 -19.80
CA VAL A 312 -11.62 6.73 -19.87
C VAL A 312 -12.56 7.93 -19.89
N VAL A 313 -13.33 8.08 -20.97
CA VAL A 313 -14.42 9.06 -21.05
C VAL A 313 -15.73 8.35 -20.90
N LEU A 314 -16.50 8.72 -19.91
CA LEU A 314 -17.79 8.09 -19.57
C LEU A 314 -18.95 8.82 -20.27
N LYS A 315 -20.00 8.07 -20.60
CA LYS A 315 -21.21 8.62 -21.20
C LYS A 315 -22.22 8.99 -20.12
N ASN A 316 -22.40 10.31 -19.88
CA ASN A 316 -23.36 10.85 -18.91
C ASN A 316 -23.23 10.26 -17.48
N GLN A 317 -22.02 9.92 -17.06
CA GLN A 317 -21.69 9.36 -15.74
C GLN A 317 -20.42 9.99 -15.20
N THR A 318 -20.27 9.98 -13.87
CA THR A 318 -19.03 10.38 -13.20
C THR A 318 -18.14 9.15 -12.88
N PRO A 319 -16.83 9.32 -12.70
CA PRO A 319 -15.91 8.23 -12.38
C PRO A 319 -16.10 7.61 -10.99
N GLU A 320 -16.94 8.18 -10.13
CA GLU A 320 -17.18 7.71 -8.76
C GLU A 320 -17.63 6.25 -8.70
N LYS A 321 -18.52 5.82 -9.63
CA LYS A 321 -18.94 4.43 -9.72
C LYS A 321 -17.77 3.51 -10.05
N LEU A 322 -16.88 3.93 -10.94
CA LEU A 322 -15.68 3.17 -11.29
C LEU A 322 -14.69 3.14 -10.14
N SER A 323 -14.48 4.27 -9.46
CA SER A 323 -13.62 4.35 -8.27
C SER A 323 -14.10 3.44 -7.13
N ALA A 324 -15.41 3.33 -6.94
CA ALA A 324 -16.00 2.46 -5.92
C ALA A 324 -15.88 0.97 -6.25
N ASN A 325 -15.70 0.60 -7.52
CA ASN A 325 -15.67 -0.78 -8.02
C ASN A 325 -14.31 -1.18 -8.59
N LEU A 326 -13.21 -0.57 -8.15
CA LEU A 326 -11.85 -0.95 -8.61
C LEU A 326 -11.51 -2.42 -8.29
N ASP A 327 -11.97 -2.93 -7.15
CA ASP A 327 -11.76 -4.33 -6.77
C ASP A 327 -12.47 -5.30 -7.72
N LEU A 328 -13.70 -4.94 -8.15
CA LEU A 328 -14.43 -5.71 -9.14
C LEU A 328 -13.76 -5.63 -10.52
N LEU A 329 -13.24 -4.45 -10.89
CA LEU A 329 -12.48 -4.29 -12.12
C LEU A 329 -11.24 -5.20 -12.15
N GLU A 330 -10.47 -5.24 -11.07
CA GLU A 330 -9.30 -6.13 -10.94
C GLU A 330 -9.69 -7.61 -11.03
N ALA A 331 -10.83 -7.98 -10.43
CA ALA A 331 -11.35 -9.34 -10.52
C ALA A 331 -11.78 -9.73 -11.96
N CYS A 332 -12.20 -8.77 -12.77
CA CYS A 332 -12.54 -8.97 -14.18
C CYS A 332 -11.32 -9.00 -15.11
N LEU A 333 -10.14 -8.61 -14.62
CA LEU A 333 -8.90 -8.57 -15.37
C LEU A 333 -7.89 -9.61 -14.80
N PRO A 334 -8.03 -10.91 -15.13
CA PRO A 334 -7.21 -11.96 -14.54
C PRO A 334 -5.73 -11.73 -14.81
N GLY A 335 -4.92 -11.75 -13.77
CA GLY A 335 -3.47 -11.48 -13.80
C GLY A 335 -3.06 -10.08 -13.39
N VAL A 336 -4.01 -9.18 -13.14
CA VAL A 336 -3.74 -7.91 -12.48
C VAL A 336 -3.51 -8.16 -10.98
N ARG A 337 -2.50 -7.52 -10.41
CA ARG A 337 -2.20 -7.62 -8.98
C ARG A 337 -3.33 -6.97 -8.18
N THR A 338 -3.77 -7.64 -7.12
CA THR A 338 -4.79 -7.10 -6.21
C THR A 338 -4.37 -5.75 -5.63
N ASN A 339 -5.28 -4.80 -5.60
CA ASN A 339 -5.09 -3.42 -5.11
C ASN A 339 -4.10 -2.57 -5.92
N SER A 340 -3.75 -2.97 -7.14
CA SER A 340 -2.79 -2.23 -7.97
C SER A 340 -3.41 -1.24 -8.95
N ALA A 341 -4.68 -1.40 -9.30
CA ALA A 341 -5.37 -0.47 -10.19
C ALA A 341 -5.54 0.90 -9.53
N LEU A 342 -5.10 1.95 -10.23
CA LEU A 342 -5.18 3.33 -9.78
C LEU A 342 -6.15 4.10 -10.67
N LEU A 343 -6.98 4.94 -10.06
CA LEU A 343 -7.90 5.82 -10.79
C LEU A 343 -7.64 7.27 -10.36
N GLN A 344 -7.57 8.16 -11.32
CA GLN A 344 -7.44 9.59 -11.11
C GLN A 344 -8.57 10.30 -11.85
N GLN A 345 -9.36 11.10 -11.16
CA GLN A 345 -10.34 11.97 -11.81
C GLN A 345 -9.66 13.09 -12.63
N SER A 346 -10.20 13.38 -13.80
CA SER A 346 -9.72 14.53 -14.59
C SER A 346 -10.14 15.85 -13.92
N ALA A 347 -9.19 16.78 -13.83
CA ALA A 347 -9.50 18.15 -13.41
C ALA A 347 -10.25 18.95 -14.48
N GLN A 348 -10.23 18.50 -15.75
CA GLN A 348 -10.79 19.24 -16.90
C GLN A 348 -12.23 18.85 -17.20
N ALA A 349 -12.58 17.56 -17.06
CA ALA A 349 -13.90 17.06 -17.38
C ALA A 349 -14.40 16.08 -16.32
N ARG A 350 -15.61 16.30 -15.80
CA ARG A 350 -16.19 15.47 -14.73
C ARG A 350 -16.52 14.03 -15.14
N ASN A 351 -16.63 13.77 -16.43
CA ASN A 351 -16.90 12.45 -16.99
C ASN A 351 -15.64 11.74 -17.50
N GLU A 352 -14.46 12.29 -17.21
CA GLU A 352 -13.18 11.74 -17.64
C GLU A 352 -12.33 11.34 -16.44
N CYS A 353 -11.62 10.22 -16.56
CA CYS A 353 -10.64 9.78 -15.60
C CYS A 353 -9.47 9.07 -16.29
N VAL A 354 -8.34 9.02 -15.60
CA VAL A 354 -7.17 8.24 -15.98
C VAL A 354 -7.14 7.00 -15.11
N LEU A 355 -7.22 5.84 -15.73
CA LEU A 355 -7.09 4.54 -15.10
C LEU A 355 -5.70 3.98 -15.41
N ARG A 356 -4.96 3.55 -14.38
CA ARG A 356 -3.65 2.94 -14.51
C ARG A 356 -3.71 1.51 -14.01
N ILE A 357 -3.34 0.56 -14.86
CA ILE A 357 -3.37 -0.87 -14.56
C ILE A 357 -1.96 -1.42 -14.75
N PRO A 358 -1.22 -1.64 -13.64
CA PRO A 358 0.08 -2.27 -13.70
C PRO A 358 -0.02 -3.74 -14.12
N GLY A 359 0.91 -4.17 -14.98
CA GLY A 359 0.95 -5.55 -15.47
C GLY A 359 1.74 -6.51 -14.57
N ASP A 360 2.64 -5.97 -13.76
CA ASP A 360 3.41 -6.68 -12.75
C ASP A 360 3.46 -5.78 -11.50
N ASP A 361 4.08 -6.25 -10.43
CA ASP A 361 4.32 -5.41 -9.27
C ASP A 361 5.29 -4.27 -9.63
N PRO A 362 4.81 -3.01 -9.76
CA PRO A 362 5.65 -1.89 -10.13
C PRO A 362 6.67 -1.54 -9.05
N TRP A 363 6.47 -2.08 -7.85
CA TRP A 363 7.28 -1.83 -6.66
C TRP A 363 8.29 -2.94 -6.38
N LYS A 364 8.38 -3.96 -7.24
CA LYS A 364 9.33 -5.07 -7.11
C LYS A 364 10.78 -4.60 -7.14
N ALA A 365 11.09 -3.66 -8.01
CA ALA A 365 12.39 -3.00 -8.05
C ALA A 365 12.39 -1.82 -7.09
N VAL A 366 13.08 -1.96 -5.95
CA VAL A 366 13.26 -0.87 -4.99
C VAL A 366 14.40 0.02 -5.47
N PRO A 367 14.16 1.33 -5.69
CA PRO A 367 15.23 2.22 -6.12
C PRO A 367 16.26 2.42 -4.99
N GLU A 368 17.52 2.40 -5.34
CA GLU A 368 18.60 2.72 -4.41
C GLU A 368 18.58 4.21 -4.05
N LEU A 369 18.91 4.51 -2.80
CA LEU A 369 18.98 5.88 -2.34
C LEU A 369 20.28 6.53 -2.87
N PRO A 370 20.22 7.59 -3.70
CA PRO A 370 21.40 8.24 -4.24
C PRO A 370 22.32 8.73 -3.14
N TYR A 371 23.63 8.53 -3.31
CA TYR A 371 24.61 9.07 -2.36
C TYR A 371 24.67 10.60 -2.45
N ARG A 372 24.75 11.26 -1.30
CA ARG A 372 24.94 12.71 -1.16
C ARG A 372 26.10 12.95 -0.20
N ALA A 373 27.09 13.66 -0.68
CA ALA A 373 28.21 14.07 0.17
C ALA A 373 27.73 15.00 1.31
N PRO A 374 28.45 15.06 2.43
CA PRO A 374 28.16 16.02 3.49
C PRO A 374 28.07 17.45 2.96
N LYS A 375 27.08 18.21 3.40
CA LYS A 375 26.89 19.63 3.03
C LYS A 375 26.79 19.91 1.52
N SER A 376 26.43 18.89 0.72
CA SER A 376 26.32 19.01 -0.75
C SER A 376 24.94 19.47 -1.24
N VAL A 377 23.95 19.57 -0.36
CA VAL A 377 22.58 19.97 -0.67
C VAL A 377 22.26 21.26 0.08
N THR A 378 21.58 22.20 -0.57
CA THR A 378 21.01 23.36 0.12
C THR A 378 19.52 23.14 0.41
N THR A 379 18.97 23.85 1.38
CA THR A 379 17.53 23.85 1.67
C THR A 379 16.70 24.12 0.39
N HIS A 380 17.22 25.03 -0.46
CA HIS A 380 16.56 25.34 -1.73
C HIS A 380 16.56 24.17 -2.71
N GLU A 381 17.59 23.32 -2.70
CA GLU A 381 17.74 22.17 -3.61
C GLU A 381 17.07 20.89 -3.10
N LEU A 382 16.58 20.86 -1.88
CA LEU A 382 15.91 19.68 -1.33
C LEU A 382 14.75 19.17 -2.20
N HIS A 383 14.08 20.05 -2.95
CA HIS A 383 13.03 19.66 -3.90
C HIS A 383 13.54 18.84 -5.10
N LYS A 384 14.88 18.73 -5.28
CA LYS A 384 15.54 17.87 -6.28
C LYS A 384 16.20 16.65 -5.64
N ALA A 385 16.29 16.61 -4.32
CA ALA A 385 16.95 15.54 -3.60
C ALA A 385 16.06 14.30 -3.52
N GLN A 386 16.13 13.44 -4.54
CA GLN A 386 15.34 12.22 -4.65
C GLN A 386 15.51 11.30 -3.44
N PHE A 387 14.40 10.89 -2.85
CA PHE A 387 14.36 9.86 -1.79
C PHE A 387 13.28 8.80 -2.05
N GLY A 388 12.65 8.81 -3.21
CA GLY A 388 11.68 7.84 -3.67
C GLY A 388 11.45 7.98 -5.17
N ALA A 389 10.63 7.07 -5.74
CA ALA A 389 10.21 7.13 -7.13
C ALA A 389 8.79 6.55 -7.30
N ASP A 390 8.04 7.04 -8.30
CA ASP A 390 6.78 6.45 -8.73
C ASP A 390 7.03 5.25 -9.68
N MET A 391 5.96 4.62 -10.13
CA MET A 391 6.02 3.48 -11.04
C MET A 391 6.62 3.79 -12.41
N SER A 392 6.66 5.07 -12.81
CA SER A 392 7.27 5.53 -14.06
C SER A 392 8.74 5.94 -13.89
N GLY A 393 9.29 5.87 -12.68
CA GLY A 393 10.63 6.34 -12.34
C GLY A 393 10.70 7.85 -12.04
N ARG A 394 9.56 8.56 -11.97
CA ARG A 394 9.56 9.97 -11.58
C ARG A 394 9.99 10.11 -10.12
N SER A 395 10.96 10.98 -9.88
CA SER A 395 11.55 11.18 -8.55
C SER A 395 10.56 11.74 -7.54
N LEU A 396 10.60 11.22 -6.33
CA LEU A 396 10.03 11.84 -5.14
C LEU A 396 11.11 12.67 -4.44
N ALA A 397 10.90 13.97 -4.38
CA ALA A 397 11.75 14.91 -3.65
C ALA A 397 10.86 16.02 -3.08
N LEU A 398 10.95 16.26 -1.78
CA LEU A 398 10.09 17.24 -1.10
C LEU A 398 10.85 18.54 -0.83
N PRO A 399 10.16 19.69 -0.87
CA PRO A 399 10.77 20.95 -0.51
C PRO A 399 11.27 20.91 0.96
N GLY A 400 12.28 21.70 1.26
CA GLY A 400 12.76 21.89 2.63
C GLY A 400 12.50 23.29 3.18
N LYS A 401 12.33 24.25 2.27
CA LYS A 401 12.18 25.64 2.63
C LYS A 401 10.76 25.93 3.14
N ARG A 402 10.66 26.39 4.38
CA ARG A 402 9.37 26.82 4.99
C ARG A 402 8.30 25.76 4.86
N THR A 403 8.64 24.52 5.14
CA THR A 403 7.79 23.36 4.92
C THR A 403 7.68 22.54 6.20
N SER A 404 6.47 22.03 6.43
CA SER A 404 6.19 20.99 7.40
C SER A 404 5.55 19.81 6.68
N ALA A 405 5.78 18.59 7.18
CA ALA A 405 5.27 17.36 6.56
C ALA A 405 4.69 16.40 7.61
N ALA A 406 3.64 15.66 7.22
CA ALA A 406 3.11 14.55 7.98
C ALA A 406 3.30 13.24 7.22
N TYR A 407 3.86 12.22 7.89
CA TYR A 407 4.01 10.86 7.41
C TYR A 407 3.03 9.97 8.16
N ILE A 408 1.99 9.51 7.51
CA ILE A 408 0.87 8.84 8.15
C ILE A 408 0.73 7.43 7.60
N GLY A 409 0.44 6.47 8.48
CA GLY A 409 0.19 5.10 8.07
C GLY A 409 0.25 4.12 9.25
N LYS A 410 -0.35 2.96 9.07
CA LYS A 410 -0.37 1.86 10.04
C LYS A 410 1.03 1.38 10.43
N SER A 411 1.10 0.62 11.50
CA SER A 411 2.30 -0.16 11.79
C SER A 411 2.68 -1.02 10.60
N ARG A 412 3.98 -1.16 10.32
CA ARG A 412 4.55 -1.90 9.19
C ARG A 412 4.19 -1.36 7.80
N SER A 413 3.63 -0.17 7.68
CA SER A 413 3.37 0.49 6.39
C SER A 413 4.64 1.07 5.74
N GLY A 414 5.77 1.10 6.45
CA GLY A 414 7.05 1.62 5.96
C GLY A 414 7.24 3.12 6.17
N LYS A 415 6.49 3.77 7.08
CA LYS A 415 6.68 5.19 7.45
C LYS A 415 8.12 5.52 7.82
N SER A 416 8.70 4.73 8.74
CA SER A 416 10.09 4.97 9.19
C SER A 416 11.10 4.81 8.05
N THR A 417 10.86 3.90 7.09
CA THR A 417 11.69 3.78 5.88
C THR A 417 11.59 5.04 5.02
N MET A 418 10.37 5.55 4.81
CA MET A 418 10.11 6.79 4.07
C MET A 418 10.78 7.98 4.76
N LEU A 419 10.64 8.10 6.08
CA LEU A 419 11.25 9.14 6.88
C LEU A 419 12.78 9.06 6.87
N ARG A 420 13.36 7.86 6.99
CA ARG A 420 14.83 7.66 6.93
C ARG A 420 15.41 8.01 5.55
N ALA A 421 14.69 7.68 4.47
CA ALA A 421 15.09 8.10 3.13
C ALA A 421 15.07 9.63 2.98
N ARG A 422 14.11 10.30 3.61
CA ARG A 422 14.05 11.77 3.69
C ARG A 422 15.18 12.33 4.56
N LEU A 423 15.49 11.70 5.70
CA LEU A 423 16.59 12.10 6.60
C LEU A 423 17.94 12.04 5.91
N ASP A 424 18.16 11.10 4.98
CA ASP A 424 19.39 11.08 4.18
C ASP A 424 19.58 12.40 3.41
N ALA A 425 18.51 12.93 2.81
CA ALA A 425 18.58 14.19 2.10
C ALA A 425 18.75 15.39 3.07
N LEU A 426 18.01 15.40 4.18
CA LEU A 426 18.04 16.47 5.17
C LEU A 426 19.42 16.59 5.85
N THR A 427 20.00 15.47 6.27
CA THR A 427 21.30 15.45 6.96
C THR A 427 22.48 15.74 6.04
N ALA A 428 22.29 15.75 4.72
CA ALA A 428 23.28 16.17 3.73
C ALA A 428 23.26 17.70 3.46
N THR A 429 22.37 18.45 4.13
CA THR A 429 22.26 19.90 3.89
C THR A 429 23.39 20.70 4.50
N SER A 430 23.74 21.83 3.86
CA SER A 430 24.77 22.77 4.31
C SER A 430 24.21 23.93 5.14
N ASP A 431 22.89 24.10 5.15
CA ASP A 431 22.19 25.30 5.63
C ASP A 431 20.92 24.96 6.45
N ARG A 432 20.92 23.78 7.12
CA ARG A 432 19.77 23.37 7.94
C ARG A 432 20.20 22.60 9.18
N ILE A 433 19.62 22.98 10.31
CA ILE A 433 19.73 22.29 11.59
C ILE A 433 18.64 21.24 11.65
N ILE A 434 19.01 20.00 11.88
CA ILE A 434 18.07 18.88 12.01
C ILE A 434 18.07 18.43 13.46
N VAL A 435 16.92 18.46 14.11
CA VAL A 435 16.74 17.96 15.48
C VAL A 435 15.65 16.90 15.50
N GLY A 436 15.86 15.83 16.25
CA GLY A 436 14.95 14.71 16.36
C GLY A 436 14.23 14.64 17.70
N ILE A 437 13.01 14.12 17.69
CA ILE A 437 12.26 13.73 18.88
C ILE A 437 11.74 12.34 18.68
N ASP A 438 12.13 11.40 19.52
CA ASP A 438 11.67 10.01 19.50
C ASP A 438 11.50 9.50 20.93
N LEU A 439 10.30 9.67 21.46
CA LEU A 439 9.91 9.21 22.79
C LEU A 439 9.50 7.72 22.81
N GLY A 440 9.15 7.17 21.66
CA GLY A 440 8.65 5.80 21.54
C GLY A 440 9.75 4.75 21.55
N SER A 441 10.89 5.06 20.97
CA SER A 441 12.00 4.12 20.79
C SER A 441 13.38 4.70 21.16
N TYR A 442 13.41 5.71 22.01
CA TYR A 442 14.65 6.32 22.56
C TYR A 442 15.65 6.76 21.47
N GLY A 443 15.16 7.33 20.38
CA GLY A 443 16.00 7.81 19.27
C GLY A 443 16.40 6.73 18.26
N SER A 444 16.07 5.45 18.47
CA SER A 444 16.39 4.37 17.53
C SER A 444 15.53 4.42 16.26
N GLY A 445 14.38 5.09 16.26
CA GLY A 445 13.53 5.30 15.11
C GLY A 445 14.23 5.98 13.94
N PHE A 446 15.15 6.92 14.21
CA PHE A 446 15.95 7.58 13.20
C PHE A 446 17.05 6.69 12.60
N GLY A 447 17.30 5.52 13.20
CA GLY A 447 18.35 4.62 12.77
C GLY A 447 19.76 5.27 12.83
N PRO A 448 20.64 4.93 11.88
CA PRO A 448 22.00 5.50 11.86
C PRO A 448 22.04 7.02 11.72
N TYR A 449 21.02 7.63 11.07
CA TYR A 449 21.02 9.08 10.79
C TYR A 449 21.00 9.97 12.05
N ARG A 450 20.64 9.41 13.22
CA ARG A 450 20.73 10.14 14.49
C ARG A 450 22.10 10.76 14.73
N LYS A 451 23.19 10.10 14.31
CA LYS A 451 24.57 10.62 14.43
C LYS A 451 24.80 11.91 13.64
N ALA A 452 24.02 12.14 12.57
CA ALA A 452 24.09 13.28 11.69
C ALA A 452 23.01 14.34 11.99
N MET A 453 22.34 14.26 13.14
CA MET A 453 21.41 15.27 13.65
C MET A 453 22.10 16.17 14.67
N SER A 454 21.65 17.40 14.78
CA SER A 454 22.22 18.37 15.74
C SER A 454 21.81 18.07 17.19
N ALA A 455 20.64 17.45 17.37
CA ALA A 455 20.15 17.02 18.67
C ALA A 455 19.12 15.89 18.50
N VAL A 456 18.95 15.04 19.51
CA VAL A 456 17.91 14.02 19.56
C VAL A 456 17.34 13.94 20.98
N ALA A 457 16.09 14.34 21.14
CA ALA A 457 15.34 14.23 22.38
C ALA A 457 14.72 12.83 22.52
N ARG A 458 14.92 12.20 23.66
CA ARG A 458 14.50 10.82 24.00
C ARG A 458 13.52 10.79 25.17
N THR A 459 13.44 11.88 25.92
CA THR A 459 12.56 12.05 27.08
C THR A 459 11.62 13.23 26.88
N PRO A 460 10.46 13.27 27.58
CA PRO A 460 9.52 14.41 27.51
C PRO A 460 10.19 15.75 27.90
N LYS A 461 11.12 15.75 28.85
CA LYS A 461 11.88 16.95 29.24
C LYS A 461 12.76 17.45 28.09
N GLU A 462 13.52 16.56 27.48
CA GLU A 462 14.37 16.91 26.32
C GLU A 462 13.51 17.38 25.13
N ALA A 463 12.37 16.74 24.88
CA ALA A 463 11.44 17.15 23.84
C ALA A 463 10.91 18.57 24.08
N ARG A 464 10.59 18.90 25.33
CA ARG A 464 10.18 20.25 25.71
C ARG A 464 11.27 21.28 25.42
N VAL A 465 12.50 21.00 25.83
CA VAL A 465 13.66 21.88 25.55
C VAL A 465 13.79 22.13 24.04
N VAL A 466 13.73 21.09 23.22
CA VAL A 466 13.83 21.19 21.75
C VAL A 466 12.67 22.01 21.18
N LEU A 467 11.44 21.75 21.61
CA LEU A 467 10.24 22.40 21.06
C LEU A 467 10.18 23.88 21.48
N GLU A 468 10.43 24.19 22.73
CA GLU A 468 10.45 25.56 23.23
C GLU A 468 11.58 26.37 22.57
N TRP A 469 12.77 25.78 22.41
CA TRP A 469 13.86 26.37 21.64
C TRP A 469 13.46 26.66 20.19
N ALA A 470 12.88 25.70 19.48
CA ALA A 470 12.47 25.88 18.09
C ALA A 470 11.38 26.95 17.95
N LEU A 471 10.41 26.97 18.86
CA LEU A 471 9.35 27.98 18.91
C LEU A 471 9.90 29.38 19.19
N ALA A 472 10.79 29.53 20.18
CA ALA A 472 11.38 30.79 20.54
C ALA A 472 12.19 31.38 19.37
N VAL A 473 13.00 30.56 18.69
CA VAL A 473 13.72 30.98 17.47
C VAL A 473 12.75 31.35 16.37
N GLY A 474 11.73 30.51 16.14
CA GLY A 474 10.69 30.71 15.11
C GLY A 474 9.93 32.04 15.28
N MET A 475 9.52 32.35 16.48
CA MET A 475 8.83 33.59 16.81
C MET A 475 9.76 34.80 16.92
N GLY A 476 11.03 34.56 17.19
CA GLY A 476 12.02 35.64 17.33
C GLY A 476 12.52 36.15 15.97
N ARG A 477 12.79 35.29 15.00
CA ARG A 477 13.38 35.62 13.69
C ARG A 477 12.65 36.71 12.92
N PRO A 478 11.32 36.84 12.91
CA PRO A 478 10.64 37.92 12.22
C PRO A 478 11.08 39.32 12.68
N LYS A 479 11.49 39.46 13.95
CA LYS A 479 12.04 40.73 14.47
C LYS A 479 13.40 41.12 13.87
N LEU A 480 14.03 40.19 13.14
CA LEU A 480 15.34 40.37 12.49
C LEU A 480 15.21 40.65 11.00
N PHE A 481 14.08 40.41 10.36
CA PHE A 481 13.94 40.42 8.90
C PHE A 481 14.41 41.75 8.30
N ASP A 482 13.92 42.87 8.81
CA ASP A 482 14.30 44.21 8.31
C ASP A 482 15.80 44.48 8.53
N ARG A 483 16.31 44.16 9.72
CA ARG A 483 17.71 44.39 10.07
C ARG A 483 18.68 43.56 9.21
N LEU A 484 18.22 42.35 8.79
CA LEU A 484 19.04 41.42 8.00
C LEU A 484 18.76 41.53 6.50
N GLY A 485 17.80 42.38 6.08
CA GLY A 485 17.44 42.55 4.67
C GLY A 485 16.76 41.32 4.06
N MET A 486 16.04 40.50 4.87
CA MET A 486 15.42 39.25 4.43
C MET A 486 13.99 39.40 3.89
N GLY A 487 13.46 40.62 3.81
CA GLY A 487 12.10 40.88 3.37
C GLY A 487 11.06 40.25 4.30
N LEU A 488 10.16 39.41 3.78
CA LEU A 488 9.05 38.84 4.55
C LEU A 488 9.32 37.45 5.10
N ASN A 489 10.46 36.84 4.77
CA ASN A 489 10.75 35.44 5.09
C ASN A 489 12.24 35.23 5.36
N TRP A 490 12.52 34.27 6.23
CA TRP A 490 13.88 33.79 6.45
C TRP A 490 14.45 33.09 5.19
N GLU A 491 15.64 33.53 4.79
CA GLU A 491 16.39 32.87 3.73
C GLU A 491 17.55 32.09 4.36
N ALA A 492 17.44 30.74 4.29
CA ALA A 492 18.46 29.87 4.84
C ALA A 492 19.78 29.99 4.07
N SER A 493 20.88 29.99 4.82
CA SER A 493 22.25 29.93 4.33
C SER A 493 23.13 29.19 5.34
N PRO A 494 24.35 28.76 4.99
CA PRO A 494 25.25 28.12 5.94
C PRO A 494 25.48 28.92 7.22
N GLU A 495 25.50 30.27 7.15
CA GLU A 495 25.67 31.17 8.28
C GLU A 495 24.37 31.43 9.04
N ARG A 496 23.23 31.13 8.42
CA ARG A 496 21.89 31.40 8.97
C ARG A 496 20.95 30.23 8.61
N PRO A 497 21.18 29.04 9.18
CA PRO A 497 20.46 27.86 8.78
C PRO A 497 18.97 27.90 9.12
N GLY A 498 18.16 27.17 8.31
CA GLY A 498 16.80 26.80 8.66
C GLY A 498 16.80 25.73 9.76
N ILE A 499 15.64 25.41 10.30
CA ILE A 499 15.46 24.37 11.32
C ILE A 499 14.37 23.41 10.90
N THR A 500 14.63 22.10 11.02
CA THR A 500 13.63 21.05 10.91
C THR A 500 13.61 20.21 12.17
N VAL A 501 12.45 20.17 12.83
CA VAL A 501 12.18 19.25 13.95
C VAL A 501 11.51 18.00 13.40
N VAL A 502 12.14 16.85 13.57
CA VAL A 502 11.64 15.56 13.08
C VAL A 502 11.10 14.74 14.25
N ILE A 503 9.87 14.30 14.18
CA ILE A 503 9.18 13.54 15.24
C ILE A 503 8.80 12.17 14.68
N ASP A 504 9.44 11.09 15.16
CA ASP A 504 9.25 9.74 14.61
C ASP A 504 7.92 9.10 15.05
N GLU A 505 7.48 9.28 16.29
CA GLU A 505 6.23 8.72 16.80
C GLU A 505 5.41 9.79 17.55
N PHE A 506 4.61 10.53 16.79
CA PHE A 506 3.82 11.65 17.35
C PHE A 506 2.78 11.22 18.42
N PRO A 507 2.11 10.04 18.29
CA PRO A 507 1.25 9.57 19.37
C PRO A 507 1.95 9.43 20.73
N ALA A 508 3.23 9.03 20.77
CA ALA A 508 3.98 8.97 22.02
C ALA A 508 4.18 10.36 22.64
N LEU A 509 4.46 11.38 21.81
CA LEU A 509 4.56 12.76 22.24
C LEU A 509 3.22 13.29 22.78
N VAL A 510 2.10 12.97 22.12
CA VAL A 510 0.75 13.35 22.60
C VAL A 510 0.41 12.66 23.92
N MET A 511 0.81 11.40 24.11
CA MET A 511 0.64 10.72 25.40
C MET A 511 1.46 11.38 26.50
N ALA A 512 2.71 11.72 26.22
CA ALA A 512 3.55 12.48 27.14
C ALA A 512 2.91 13.83 27.49
N ALA A 513 2.41 14.57 26.50
CA ALA A 513 1.72 15.83 26.69
C ALA A 513 0.48 15.73 27.60
N LYS A 514 -0.27 14.60 27.52
CA LYS A 514 -1.44 14.37 28.39
C LYS A 514 -1.05 14.14 29.84
N SER A 515 0.12 13.62 30.12
CA SER A 515 0.64 13.37 31.47
C SER A 515 1.36 14.56 32.08
N GLU A 516 1.60 15.64 31.31
CA GLU A 516 2.23 16.85 31.81
C GLU A 516 1.32 17.55 32.84
N THR A 517 1.91 17.86 34.00
CA THR A 517 1.28 18.65 35.06
C THR A 517 2.03 19.96 35.20
N PHE A 518 1.32 21.06 35.12
CA PHE A 518 1.88 22.40 35.35
C PHE A 518 1.35 22.97 36.66
N PRO A 519 2.14 23.73 37.40
CA PRO A 519 1.64 24.52 38.51
C PRO A 519 0.54 25.49 38.02
N GLU A 520 -0.38 25.81 38.86
CA GLU A 520 -1.37 26.87 38.52
C GLU A 520 -0.61 28.18 38.23
N PRO A 521 -0.88 28.82 37.08
CA PRO A 521 -0.22 30.08 36.74
C PRO A 521 -0.58 31.15 37.73
N GLU A 522 0.38 32.02 38.08
CA GLU A 522 0.10 33.21 38.87
C GLU A 522 -0.81 34.18 38.10
N GLU A 523 -1.47 35.11 38.81
CA GLU A 523 -2.39 36.08 38.22
C GLU A 523 -1.69 36.95 37.16
N GLY A 524 -1.99 36.70 35.86
CA GLY A 524 -1.38 37.37 34.72
C GLY A 524 -0.34 36.53 33.96
N GLU A 525 0.00 35.33 34.39
CA GLU A 525 0.85 34.41 33.67
C GLU A 525 0.03 33.52 32.72
N GLU A 526 0.53 33.33 31.49
CA GLU A 526 -0.05 32.38 30.55
C GLU A 526 0.33 30.93 30.95
N LYS A 527 -0.64 30.05 30.86
CA LYS A 527 -0.41 28.64 31.11
C LYS A 527 0.61 28.08 30.12
N PRO A 528 1.64 27.33 30.55
CA PRO A 528 2.58 26.71 29.64
C PRO A 528 1.89 25.80 28.63
N LEU A 529 2.33 25.89 27.38
CA LEU A 529 1.83 25.01 26.30
C LEU A 529 2.26 23.56 26.54
N ARG A 530 1.38 22.63 26.22
CA ARG A 530 1.70 21.20 26.21
C ARG A 530 2.60 20.85 25.03
N LEU A 531 3.27 19.71 25.07
CA LEU A 531 4.18 19.29 24.00
C LEU A 531 3.50 19.25 22.62
N ASP A 532 2.29 18.73 22.51
CA ASP A 532 1.52 18.70 21.27
C ASP A 532 1.07 20.08 20.80
N GLU A 533 0.77 20.99 21.74
CA GLU A 533 0.46 22.38 21.46
C GLU A 533 1.67 23.17 20.98
N LEU A 534 2.87 22.90 21.53
CA LEU A 534 4.13 23.48 21.05
C LEU A 534 4.40 23.11 19.59
N VAL A 535 4.24 21.84 19.23
CA VAL A 535 4.41 21.37 17.83
C VAL A 535 3.42 22.08 16.90
N LYS A 536 2.15 22.17 17.31
CA LYS A 536 1.12 22.90 16.56
C LYS A 536 1.49 24.37 16.39
N GLN A 537 1.94 25.02 17.47
CA GLN A 537 2.30 26.43 17.46
C GLN A 537 3.49 26.71 16.54
N ILE A 538 4.52 25.84 16.54
CA ILE A 538 5.65 25.93 15.60
C ILE A 538 5.14 25.91 14.15
N ASN A 539 4.26 24.96 13.81
CA ASN A 539 3.72 24.89 12.44
C ASN A 539 2.93 26.16 12.06
N LEU A 540 2.12 26.70 12.97
CA LEU A 540 1.28 27.84 12.67
C LEU A 540 2.07 29.17 12.56
N THR A 541 3.12 29.36 13.36
CA THR A 541 3.76 30.68 13.51
C THR A 541 5.16 30.74 12.92
N SER A 542 5.86 29.60 12.78
CA SER A 542 7.32 29.62 12.56
C SER A 542 7.77 29.29 11.12
N LEU A 543 6.85 28.94 10.21
CA LEU A 543 7.21 28.62 8.83
C LEU A 543 7.88 29.79 8.08
N LYS A 544 7.45 31.05 8.31
CA LYS A 544 8.10 32.22 7.71
C LYS A 544 9.54 32.40 8.18
N SER A 545 9.85 31.87 9.35
CA SER A 545 11.19 31.87 9.96
C SER A 545 12.05 30.68 9.52
N ASP A 546 11.56 29.88 8.57
CA ASP A 546 12.15 28.62 8.10
C ASP A 546 12.42 27.62 9.25
N VAL A 547 11.49 27.57 10.20
CA VAL A 547 11.41 26.55 11.26
C VAL A 547 10.16 25.72 11.00
N GLY A 548 10.34 24.43 10.70
CA GLY A 548 9.26 23.51 10.33
C GLY A 548 9.34 22.18 11.08
N VAL A 549 8.29 21.38 10.96
CA VAL A 549 8.19 20.07 11.59
C VAL A 549 7.95 18.98 10.55
N GLU A 550 8.61 17.82 10.70
CA GLU A 550 8.31 16.60 9.94
C GLU A 550 7.86 15.52 10.94
N ILE A 551 6.60 15.09 10.84
CA ILE A 551 5.92 14.30 11.88
C ILE A 551 5.51 12.95 11.32
N ALA A 552 5.93 11.85 11.96
CA ALA A 552 5.41 10.53 11.68
C ALA A 552 4.32 10.13 12.70
N SER A 553 3.19 9.58 12.21
CA SER A 553 2.07 9.16 13.04
C SER A 553 1.44 7.86 12.53
N GLN A 554 1.02 6.99 13.45
CA GLN A 554 0.32 5.74 13.13
C GLN A 554 -1.17 5.91 12.80
N GLY A 555 -1.65 7.12 12.61
CA GLY A 555 -3.01 7.51 12.29
C GLY A 555 -3.27 8.93 12.78
N VAL A 556 -4.47 9.43 12.51
CA VAL A 556 -4.85 10.82 12.80
C VAL A 556 -6.08 10.93 13.70
N THR A 557 -6.42 9.88 14.41
CA THR A 557 -7.51 9.92 15.39
C THR A 557 -7.18 10.88 16.53
N ARG A 558 -8.21 11.48 17.13
CA ARG A 558 -8.08 12.49 18.20
C ARG A 558 -7.19 12.03 19.36
N ASP A 559 -7.25 10.74 19.69
CA ASP A 559 -6.44 10.18 20.77
C ASP A 559 -4.96 10.07 20.44
N ARG A 560 -4.63 9.97 19.14
CA ARG A 560 -3.26 9.83 18.63
C ARG A 560 -2.58 11.15 18.31
N VAL A 561 -3.34 12.15 17.89
CA VAL A 561 -2.78 13.44 17.40
C VAL A 561 -3.29 14.67 18.14
N GLY A 562 -4.02 14.50 19.25
CA GLY A 562 -4.58 15.60 20.05
C GLY A 562 -5.79 16.25 19.40
N ALA A 563 -5.60 17.26 18.54
CA ALA A 563 -6.67 17.90 17.76
C ALA A 563 -6.63 17.41 16.32
N ASN A 564 -7.72 16.84 15.81
CA ASN A 564 -7.77 16.11 14.55
C ASN A 564 -7.44 16.92 13.29
N MET A 565 -7.70 18.22 13.30
CA MET A 565 -7.72 19.00 12.05
C MET A 565 -6.37 19.58 11.63
N TRP A 566 -5.46 19.81 12.57
CA TRP A 566 -4.25 20.58 12.27
C TRP A 566 -3.21 19.81 11.43
N LEU A 567 -3.20 18.46 11.46
CA LEU A 567 -2.33 17.68 10.57
C LEU A 567 -2.72 17.84 9.10
N ALA A 568 -4.01 18.07 8.82
CA ALA A 568 -4.48 18.37 7.45
C ALA A 568 -4.01 19.76 6.96
N GLU A 569 -3.60 20.64 7.86
CA GLU A 569 -3.08 21.98 7.54
C GLU A 569 -1.59 21.96 7.16
N LEU A 570 -0.89 20.82 7.35
CA LEU A 570 0.51 20.67 6.94
C LEU A 570 0.63 20.73 5.42
N PRO A 571 1.61 21.50 4.88
CA PRO A 571 1.77 21.67 3.43
C PRO A 571 2.06 20.38 2.68
N VAL A 572 2.68 19.41 3.35
CA VAL A 572 3.05 18.11 2.77
C VAL A 572 2.45 16.99 3.58
N GLN A 573 1.77 16.08 2.89
CA GLN A 573 1.16 14.90 3.49
C GLN A 573 1.62 13.67 2.73
N VAL A 574 2.25 12.72 3.44
CA VAL A 574 2.76 11.46 2.95
C VAL A 574 1.95 10.35 3.57
N MET A 575 1.06 9.73 2.80
CA MET A 575 0.12 8.71 3.26
C MET A 575 0.58 7.33 2.81
N CYS A 576 1.20 6.58 3.71
CA CYS A 576 1.45 5.13 3.55
C CYS A 576 0.13 4.36 3.73
N ALA A 577 0.17 3.02 3.79
CA ALA A 577 -1.02 2.22 4.07
C ALA A 577 -1.74 2.72 5.34
N CYS A 578 -2.97 3.20 5.22
CA CYS A 578 -3.76 3.76 6.32
C CYS A 578 -5.25 3.40 6.18
N ASP A 579 -6.06 3.74 7.19
CA ASP A 579 -7.49 3.49 7.17
C ASP A 579 -8.25 4.57 6.38
N LYS A 580 -9.47 4.23 5.92
CA LYS A 580 -10.33 5.15 5.17
C LYS A 580 -10.66 6.42 5.97
N ASP A 581 -10.83 6.27 7.27
CA ASP A 581 -11.11 7.40 8.17
C ASP A 581 -9.93 8.37 8.25
N ASP A 582 -8.69 7.86 8.27
CA ASP A 582 -7.48 8.68 8.22
C ASP A 582 -7.42 9.50 6.91
N ILE A 583 -7.77 8.87 5.77
CA ILE A 583 -7.79 9.56 4.47
C ILE A 583 -8.79 10.72 4.47
N VAL A 584 -10.00 10.46 4.98
CA VAL A 584 -11.05 11.48 5.06
C VAL A 584 -10.63 12.65 5.94
N GLN A 585 -9.95 12.37 7.04
CA GLN A 585 -9.50 13.40 7.99
C GLN A 585 -8.35 14.24 7.42
N ILE A 586 -7.45 13.65 6.64
CA ILE A 586 -6.27 14.33 6.09
C ILE A 586 -6.59 15.03 4.77
N ALA A 587 -7.16 14.27 3.83
CA ALA A 587 -7.32 14.69 2.44
C ALA A 587 -8.75 15.14 2.10
N GLY A 588 -9.69 15.04 3.07
CA GLY A 588 -11.08 15.41 2.91
C GLY A 588 -11.99 14.29 2.37
N GLY A 589 -13.31 14.44 2.55
CA GLY A 589 -14.29 13.40 2.24
C GLY A 589 -14.38 12.98 0.76
N GLY A 590 -13.91 13.82 -0.16
CA GLY A 590 -13.89 13.52 -1.59
C GLY A 590 -12.60 12.86 -2.10
N ALA A 591 -11.57 12.77 -1.27
CA ALA A 591 -10.23 12.35 -1.72
C ALA A 591 -10.20 10.94 -2.33
N MET A 592 -10.89 9.97 -1.72
CA MET A 592 -10.95 8.61 -2.24
C MET A 592 -11.61 8.53 -3.62
N ALA A 593 -12.65 9.33 -3.86
CA ALA A 593 -13.30 9.41 -5.17
C ALA A 593 -12.38 10.02 -6.23
N GLN A 594 -11.50 10.95 -5.83
CA GLN A 594 -10.48 11.56 -6.70
C GLN A 594 -9.32 10.62 -7.02
N GLY A 595 -9.18 9.51 -6.27
CA GLY A 595 -8.17 8.49 -6.50
C GLY A 595 -7.11 8.36 -5.40
N TRP A 596 -7.18 9.15 -4.32
CA TRP A 596 -6.28 9.02 -3.17
C TRP A 596 -6.68 7.79 -2.35
N ARG A 597 -6.01 6.66 -2.61
CA ARG A 597 -6.40 5.34 -2.10
C ARG A 597 -5.30 4.63 -1.30
N PRO A 598 -4.69 5.28 -0.29
CA PRO A 598 -3.74 4.59 0.58
C PRO A 598 -4.38 3.46 1.41
N ASP A 599 -5.72 3.37 1.49
CA ASP A 599 -6.44 2.24 2.06
C ASP A 599 -6.26 0.92 1.27
N ARG A 600 -5.83 1.00 0.01
CA ARG A 600 -5.55 -0.16 -0.85
C ARG A 600 -4.09 -0.63 -0.77
N LEU A 601 -3.19 0.14 -0.17
CA LEU A 601 -1.82 -0.27 0.06
C LEU A 601 -1.76 -1.34 1.17
N LEU A 602 -0.97 -2.38 0.94
CA LEU A 602 -0.82 -3.49 1.87
C LEU A 602 0.42 -3.30 2.75
N PRO A 603 0.30 -3.23 4.08
CA PRO A 603 1.45 -3.21 4.97
C PRO A 603 2.23 -4.54 4.90
N ALA A 604 3.48 -4.55 5.35
CA ALA A 604 4.26 -5.78 5.44
C ALA A 604 3.61 -6.79 6.40
N MET A 605 3.58 -8.07 6.00
CA MET A 605 3.06 -9.17 6.79
C MET A 605 4.06 -10.33 6.79
N GLY A 606 4.56 -10.71 7.97
CA GLY A 606 5.62 -11.72 8.08
C GLY A 606 6.83 -11.32 7.24
N ASP A 607 7.26 -12.19 6.34
CA ASP A 607 8.38 -11.96 5.40
C ASP A 607 7.95 -11.23 4.12
N ALA A 608 6.64 -11.06 3.89
CA ALA A 608 6.12 -10.37 2.72
C ALA A 608 6.20 -8.84 2.92
N VAL A 609 7.03 -8.18 2.13
CA VAL A 609 7.23 -6.73 2.17
C VAL A 609 5.98 -5.99 1.67
N ASN A 610 5.21 -6.58 0.75
CA ASN A 610 4.03 -5.97 0.13
C ASN A 610 4.31 -4.52 -0.36
N ASP A 611 3.42 -3.57 0.00
CA ASP A 611 3.55 -2.15 -0.34
C ASP A 611 4.18 -1.33 0.79
N ALA A 612 4.92 -1.95 1.72
CA ALA A 612 5.64 -1.21 2.73
C ALA A 612 6.60 -0.21 2.08
N SER A 613 6.63 1.01 2.59
CA SER A 613 7.36 2.16 2.05
C SER A 613 6.82 2.71 0.71
N VAL A 614 5.61 2.31 0.30
CA VAL A 614 4.85 2.98 -0.75
C VAL A 614 3.88 3.97 -0.11
N ALA A 615 3.83 5.19 -0.64
CA ALA A 615 2.98 6.25 -0.09
C ALA A 615 2.42 7.16 -1.20
N TYR A 616 1.21 7.65 -0.99
CA TYR A 616 0.68 8.78 -1.73
C TYR A 616 1.20 10.08 -1.13
N VAL A 617 1.56 11.04 -1.98
CA VAL A 617 2.11 12.33 -1.54
C VAL A 617 1.24 13.47 -2.03
N MET A 618 0.77 14.30 -1.12
CA MET A 618 0.05 15.54 -1.40
C MET A 618 0.92 16.71 -0.93
N ALA A 619 1.46 17.47 -1.86
CA ALA A 619 2.34 18.60 -1.56
C ALA A 619 2.13 19.81 -2.48
N GLY A 620 1.06 19.79 -3.28
CA GLY A 620 0.83 20.76 -4.35
C GLY A 620 1.84 20.63 -5.51
N GLY A 621 1.77 21.49 -6.50
CA GLY A 621 2.66 21.44 -7.66
C GLY A 621 2.66 20.09 -8.36
N ASP A 622 3.81 19.43 -8.43
CA ASP A 622 3.98 18.13 -9.08
C ASP A 622 3.36 16.96 -8.32
N TYR A 623 2.91 17.17 -7.08
CA TYR A 623 2.34 16.16 -6.20
C TYR A 623 0.83 16.35 -5.98
N CYS A 624 0.11 16.75 -7.01
CA CYS A 624 -1.35 16.87 -7.01
C CYS A 624 -2.07 15.65 -7.63
N GLU A 625 -1.32 14.69 -8.16
CA GLU A 625 -1.86 13.47 -8.76
C GLU A 625 -1.85 12.32 -7.76
N PRO A 626 -2.93 11.49 -7.71
CA PRO A 626 -3.03 10.35 -6.81
C PRO A 626 -2.22 9.16 -7.36
N ILE A 627 -0.92 9.32 -7.46
CA ILE A 627 0.04 8.29 -7.85
C ILE A 627 0.95 8.01 -6.65
N PRO A 628 1.08 6.74 -6.23
CA PRO A 628 1.95 6.41 -5.12
C PRO A 628 3.43 6.36 -5.54
N TYR A 629 4.29 6.67 -4.58
CA TYR A 629 5.75 6.64 -4.68
C TYR A 629 6.32 5.61 -3.71
N ARG A 630 7.35 4.89 -4.11
CA ARG A 630 8.11 4.03 -3.21
C ARG A 630 9.37 4.74 -2.73
N ALA A 631 9.66 4.65 -1.42
CA ALA A 631 10.92 5.14 -0.88
C ALA A 631 12.13 4.42 -1.47
N CYS A 632 13.19 5.17 -1.72
CA CYS A 632 14.51 4.59 -1.95
C CYS A 632 15.02 3.93 -0.66
N ILE A 633 15.76 2.83 -0.80
CA ILE A 633 16.31 2.09 0.33
C ILE A 633 17.85 2.11 0.23
N THR A 634 18.49 2.13 1.37
CA THR A 634 19.91 1.88 1.53
C THR A 634 20.11 0.85 2.64
N SER A 635 21.24 0.13 2.63
CA SER A 635 21.58 -0.76 3.73
C SER A 635 21.89 0.03 5.01
N ASP A 636 21.71 -0.60 6.16
CA ASP A 636 22.00 0.04 7.44
C ASP A 636 23.50 0.41 7.56
N ASP A 637 24.41 -0.42 7.04
CA ASP A 637 25.85 -0.14 7.01
C ASP A 637 26.18 1.09 6.17
N GLU A 638 25.55 1.22 4.99
CA GLU A 638 25.75 2.39 4.12
C GLU A 638 25.13 3.64 4.72
N ALA A 639 23.98 3.54 5.37
CA ALA A 639 23.34 4.64 6.10
C ALA A 639 24.23 5.09 7.27
N ASP A 640 24.84 4.15 8.00
CA ASP A 640 25.75 4.44 9.09
C ASP A 640 27.04 5.13 8.61
N ARG A 641 27.62 4.63 7.51
CA ARG A 641 28.78 5.27 6.87
C ARG A 641 28.47 6.71 6.48
N ARG A 642 27.32 6.97 5.81
CA ARG A 642 26.88 8.30 5.40
C ARG A 642 26.66 9.22 6.60
N ALA A 643 26.01 8.73 7.63
CA ALA A 643 25.75 9.50 8.84
C ALA A 643 27.05 9.85 9.57
N THR A 644 28.02 8.92 9.65
CA THR A 644 29.32 9.12 10.25
C THR A 644 30.15 10.17 9.47
N GLU A 645 30.13 10.11 8.13
CA GLU A 645 30.79 11.13 7.28
C GLU A 645 30.19 12.52 7.49
N ARG A 646 28.85 12.61 7.62
CA ARG A 646 28.15 13.89 7.85
C ARG A 646 28.41 14.43 9.24
N ALA A 647 28.47 13.57 10.25
CA ALA A 647 28.85 13.95 11.61
C ALA A 647 30.29 14.50 11.66
N ALA A 648 31.23 13.82 10.99
CA ALA A 648 32.64 14.27 10.92
C ALA A 648 32.80 15.62 10.18
N ALA A 649 31.92 15.92 9.20
CA ALA A 649 31.90 17.22 8.51
C ALA A 649 31.32 18.37 9.37
N GLY A 650 30.81 18.06 10.57
CA GLY A 650 30.23 18.99 11.52
C GLY A 650 28.79 19.40 11.16
N MET A 651 27.97 19.62 12.18
CA MET A 651 26.60 20.07 12.03
C MET A 651 26.50 21.56 11.74
N CYS A 652 25.34 22.00 11.21
CA CYS A 652 25.01 23.42 11.13
C CYS A 652 24.74 23.96 12.53
N GLU A 653 25.31 25.14 12.83
CA GLU A 653 25.07 25.83 14.10
C GLU A 653 24.10 27.01 13.92
N LEU A 654 23.31 27.25 14.95
CA LEU A 654 22.43 28.43 14.98
C LEU A 654 23.24 29.73 14.95
N ASP A 655 22.86 30.65 14.14
CA ASP A 655 23.45 31.98 14.04
C ASP A 655 23.33 32.78 15.38
N ALA A 656 24.27 33.67 15.63
CA ALA A 656 24.34 34.43 16.88
C ALA A 656 23.07 35.28 17.12
N ALA A 657 22.45 35.82 16.06
CA ALA A 657 21.25 36.62 16.18
C ALA A 657 20.03 35.78 16.56
N SER A 658 19.91 34.58 16.03
CA SER A 658 18.86 33.62 16.42
C SER A 658 19.09 33.02 17.80
N LYS A 659 20.35 32.75 18.20
CA LYS A 659 20.72 32.31 19.58
C LYS A 659 20.22 33.26 20.67
N ALA A 660 20.10 34.55 20.38
CA ALA A 660 19.63 35.55 21.33
C ALA A 660 18.14 35.34 21.75
N PHE A 661 17.35 34.57 20.99
CA PHE A 661 15.95 34.30 21.33
C PHE A 661 15.78 33.06 22.24
N ALA A 662 16.83 32.24 22.36
CA ALA A 662 16.86 31.09 23.26
C ALA A 662 18.22 31.02 23.97
N PRO A 663 18.54 32.03 24.82
CA PRO A 663 19.83 32.11 25.47
C PRO A 663 20.00 30.99 26.49
N GLY A 664 21.19 30.36 26.49
CA GLY A 664 21.55 29.36 27.49
C GLY A 664 20.93 27.97 27.26
N VAL A 665 20.13 27.81 26.21
CA VAL A 665 19.54 26.48 25.90
C VAL A 665 20.64 25.55 25.37
N VAL A 666 20.79 24.40 26.04
CA VAL A 666 21.66 23.30 25.64
C VAL A 666 20.74 22.22 25.05
N LEU A 667 20.94 21.93 23.77
CA LEU A 667 20.17 20.87 23.10
C LEU A 667 20.69 19.49 23.49
N PRO A 668 19.83 18.45 23.57
CA PRO A 668 20.22 17.10 23.94
C PRO A 668 21.18 16.50 22.90
N ASN A 669 22.22 15.83 23.36
CA ASN A 669 23.26 15.25 22.51
C ASN A 669 22.68 14.13 21.59
N PRO A 670 22.90 14.17 20.27
CA PRO A 670 22.46 13.13 19.36
C PRO A 670 23.15 11.77 19.60
N GLY A 671 24.40 11.80 20.07
CA GLY A 671 25.16 10.62 20.44
C GLY A 671 24.62 9.91 21.67
N GLY A 672 23.97 10.65 22.58
CA GLY A 672 23.52 10.18 23.89
C GLY A 672 24.60 9.38 24.62
N GLY A 673 24.94 9.72 25.84
CA GLY A 673 25.62 8.71 26.67
C GLY A 673 24.74 7.44 26.63
N ASP A 674 25.38 6.28 26.61
CA ASP A 674 24.67 5.03 26.86
C ASP A 674 23.79 5.30 28.08
N PRO A 675 22.49 4.94 28.08
CA PRO A 675 21.67 5.03 29.29
C PRO A 675 22.34 4.33 30.50
N TRP A 676 23.44 3.61 30.25
CA TRP A 676 24.25 2.87 31.20
C TRP A 676 25.58 3.57 31.56
N ASP A 677 26.05 4.60 30.80
CA ASP A 677 27.15 5.49 31.22
C ASP A 677 26.54 6.59 32.13
N GLY A 678 26.15 6.20 33.31
CA GLY A 678 25.60 7.07 34.34
C GLY A 678 26.64 8.01 34.87
N ASP A 679 26.48 9.30 34.64
CA ASP A 679 26.80 10.31 35.63
C ASP A 679 25.81 10.12 36.80
N GLU A 680 26.29 9.62 37.94
CA GLU A 680 25.50 9.27 39.12
C GLU A 680 24.82 10.46 39.82
N ASP A 681 24.84 11.66 39.25
CA ASP A 681 24.45 12.90 39.93
C ASP A 681 23.43 13.79 39.18
N GLU A 682 22.43 13.25 38.44
CA GLU A 682 21.28 14.10 38.07
C GLU A 682 19.94 13.34 38.04
N VAL A 683 19.19 13.56 39.12
CA VAL A 683 17.74 13.58 39.23
C VAL A 683 16.99 12.31 38.88
N GLU A 684 16.69 11.55 39.94
CA GLU A 684 15.60 10.55 40.01
C GLU A 684 14.26 11.15 39.55
N GLU A 685 13.95 11.06 38.27
CA GLU A 685 12.55 11.03 37.82
C GLU A 685 12.14 9.61 37.52
N GLU A 686 11.22 9.13 38.31
CA GLU A 686 10.40 7.89 38.29
C GLU A 686 10.50 7.01 37.02
N LYS A 687 11.67 6.47 36.73
CA LYS A 687 11.75 5.30 35.84
C LYS A 687 11.19 4.12 36.60
N LEU A 688 10.22 3.43 36.00
CA LEU A 688 9.78 2.12 36.49
C LEU A 688 11.01 1.27 36.75
N PRO A 689 11.21 0.68 37.94
CA PRO A 689 12.37 -0.14 38.22
C PRO A 689 12.52 -1.21 37.18
N VAL A 690 13.73 -1.40 36.66
CA VAL A 690 14.05 -2.42 35.67
C VAL A 690 13.54 -3.80 36.13
N LEU A 691 13.64 -4.06 37.44
CA LEU A 691 13.11 -5.27 38.04
C LEU A 691 11.61 -5.46 37.79
N LEU A 692 10.80 -4.44 37.92
CA LEU A 692 9.36 -4.55 37.66
C LEU A 692 9.05 -4.77 36.18
N GLN A 693 9.86 -4.21 35.28
CA GLN A 693 9.73 -4.44 33.85
C GLN A 693 10.09 -5.90 33.50
N VAL A 694 11.17 -6.42 34.07
CA VAL A 694 11.56 -7.84 33.92
C VAL A 694 10.47 -8.75 34.46
N ILE A 695 9.97 -8.48 35.66
CA ILE A 695 8.87 -9.27 36.26
C ILE A 695 7.62 -9.18 35.35
N ARG A 696 7.29 -8.01 34.80
CA ARG A 696 6.17 -7.88 33.89
C ARG A 696 6.34 -8.66 32.59
N SER A 697 7.55 -8.73 32.06
CA SER A 697 7.87 -9.58 30.89
C SER A 697 7.74 -11.07 31.20
N ILE A 698 8.13 -11.48 32.41
CA ILE A 698 7.94 -12.86 32.91
C ILE A 698 6.44 -13.20 32.94
N TYR A 699 5.59 -12.34 33.50
CA TYR A 699 4.15 -12.59 33.50
C TYR A 699 3.57 -12.74 32.09
N ARG A 700 4.04 -11.94 31.13
CA ARG A 700 3.64 -12.05 29.73
C ARG A 700 4.11 -13.36 29.08
N SER A 701 5.31 -13.82 29.37
CA SER A 701 5.81 -15.10 28.86
C SER A 701 5.01 -16.32 29.36
N PHE A 702 4.44 -16.22 30.56
CA PHE A 702 3.53 -17.22 31.14
C PHE A 702 2.07 -17.06 30.71
N GLY A 703 1.78 -16.14 29.77
CA GLY A 703 0.42 -15.87 29.27
C GLY A 703 -0.46 -15.11 30.27
N ASP A 704 0.13 -14.22 31.05
CA ASP A 704 -0.53 -13.34 32.03
C ASP A 704 -1.37 -14.14 33.08
N PRO A 705 -0.77 -15.07 33.83
CA PRO A 705 -1.48 -15.79 34.88
C PRO A 705 -1.98 -14.82 35.95
N SER A 706 -3.03 -15.21 36.70
CA SER A 706 -3.62 -14.38 37.76
C SER A 706 -2.64 -14.06 38.90
N GLY A 707 -1.57 -14.83 39.06
CA GLY A 707 -0.46 -14.67 39.99
C GLY A 707 0.58 -15.76 39.78
N LEU A 708 1.77 -15.55 40.36
CA LEU A 708 2.86 -16.53 40.44
C LEU A 708 3.23 -16.77 41.90
N THR A 709 3.60 -17.98 42.24
CA THR A 709 4.17 -18.28 43.54
C THR A 709 5.55 -17.68 43.68
N GLU A 710 6.08 -17.58 44.89
CA GLU A 710 7.44 -17.07 45.12
C GLU A 710 8.52 -17.90 44.45
N ASP A 711 8.32 -19.24 44.43
CA ASP A 711 9.29 -20.15 43.78
C ASP A 711 9.24 -20.00 42.27
N GLU A 712 8.05 -19.99 41.66
CA GLU A 712 7.89 -19.76 40.19
C GLU A 712 8.45 -18.41 39.75
N LEU A 713 8.21 -17.33 40.49
CA LEU A 713 8.71 -16.01 40.14
C LEU A 713 10.24 -15.92 40.33
N PHE A 714 10.78 -16.51 41.43
CA PHE A 714 12.22 -16.53 41.65
C PHE A 714 12.94 -17.37 40.58
N ASP A 715 12.43 -18.55 40.26
CA ASP A 715 13.03 -19.44 39.26
C ASP A 715 13.02 -18.80 37.86
N ALA A 716 11.95 -18.12 37.51
CA ALA A 716 11.88 -17.36 36.25
C ALA A 716 12.84 -16.16 36.22
N LEU A 717 13.04 -15.48 37.36
CA LEU A 717 14.02 -14.41 37.49
C LEU A 717 15.45 -14.93 37.37
N HIS A 718 15.72 -16.10 38.01
CA HIS A 718 17.01 -16.77 37.88
C HIS A 718 17.27 -17.23 36.43
N GLU A 719 16.26 -17.71 35.71
CA GLU A 719 16.38 -18.09 34.28
C GLU A 719 16.75 -16.90 33.40
N VAL A 720 16.18 -15.76 33.68
CA VAL A 720 16.43 -14.51 32.90
C VAL A 720 17.80 -13.89 33.27
N GLN A 721 18.18 -13.91 34.55
CA GLN A 721 19.43 -13.33 35.07
C GLN A 721 20.09 -14.24 36.10
N PRO A 722 20.73 -15.35 35.69
CA PRO A 722 21.33 -16.34 36.61
C PRO A 722 22.34 -15.75 37.59
N GLU A 723 23.14 -14.79 37.10
CA GLU A 723 24.18 -14.16 37.92
C GLU A 723 23.63 -13.24 39.02
N THR A 724 22.45 -12.68 38.82
CA THR A 724 21.81 -11.75 39.77
C THR A 724 20.96 -12.49 40.80
N TRP A 725 20.28 -13.56 40.41
CA TRP A 725 19.32 -14.32 41.24
C TRP A 725 19.85 -15.68 41.73
N ASP A 726 21.16 -15.74 42.04
CA ASP A 726 21.79 -16.89 42.62
C ASP A 726 21.67 -16.87 44.15
N LEU A 727 21.04 -17.90 44.74
CA LEU A 727 20.83 -17.98 46.18
C LEU A 727 22.13 -17.99 46.98
N GLU A 728 23.24 -18.51 46.41
CA GLU A 728 24.54 -18.51 47.06
C GLU A 728 25.10 -17.09 47.31
N LYS A 729 24.77 -16.16 46.47
CA LYS A 729 25.17 -14.74 46.61
C LYS A 729 24.44 -13.99 47.73
N PHE A 730 23.33 -14.50 48.18
CA PHE A 730 22.55 -13.94 49.29
C PHE A 730 22.82 -14.63 50.64
N ALA A 731 23.74 -15.61 50.68
CA ALA A 731 24.18 -16.21 51.89
C ALA A 731 25.17 -15.29 52.61
N THR A 732 24.80 -14.77 53.76
CA THR A 732 25.67 -13.95 54.61
C THR A 732 26.39 -14.81 55.61
N GLY A 733 27.65 -15.29 55.32
CA GLY A 733 28.50 -15.97 56.27
C GLY A 733 27.91 -17.29 56.85
N ASP A 734 28.24 -17.64 58.09
CA ASP A 734 27.78 -18.88 58.75
C ASP A 734 26.27 -18.88 59.19
N GLY A 735 25.44 -18.00 58.60
CA GLY A 735 24.01 -17.90 58.86
C GLY A 735 23.15 -18.92 58.09
N PRO A 736 21.89 -19.13 58.45
CA PRO A 736 20.98 -20.01 57.72
C PRO A 736 20.72 -19.47 56.30
N GLN A 737 20.81 -20.35 55.31
CA GLN A 737 20.57 -20.04 53.90
C GLN A 737 19.19 -19.38 53.70
N MET A 738 19.14 -18.22 53.05
CA MET A 738 17.89 -17.50 52.79
C MET A 738 16.99 -18.30 51.84
N THR A 739 15.68 -18.36 52.13
CA THR A 739 14.72 -18.98 51.21
C THR A 739 14.51 -18.09 49.98
N LYS A 740 14.13 -18.66 48.82
CA LYS A 740 13.76 -17.94 47.59
C LYS A 740 12.80 -16.78 47.88
N GLY A 741 11.77 -17.04 48.71
CA GLY A 741 10.79 -16.02 49.07
C GLY A 741 11.35 -14.91 49.93
N ALA A 742 12.32 -15.18 50.78
CA ALA A 742 12.98 -14.16 51.61
C ALA A 742 13.87 -13.24 50.77
N VAL A 743 14.63 -13.79 49.80
CA VAL A 743 15.44 -13.03 48.86
C VAL A 743 14.55 -12.16 47.99
N LEU A 744 13.48 -12.75 47.43
CA LEU A 744 12.54 -11.99 46.58
C LEU A 744 11.87 -10.84 47.35
N ALA A 745 11.42 -11.07 48.58
CA ALA A 745 10.86 -10.03 49.42
C ALA A 745 11.85 -8.91 49.76
N LEU A 746 13.11 -9.27 50.08
CA LEU A 746 14.17 -8.29 50.36
C LEU A 746 14.49 -7.41 49.17
N VAL A 747 14.60 -8.00 47.96
CA VAL A 747 14.94 -7.26 46.74
C VAL A 747 13.75 -6.40 46.32
N LEU A 748 12.51 -6.90 46.37
CA LEU A 748 11.32 -6.11 46.05
C LEU A 748 11.13 -4.97 47.04
N ASP A 749 11.36 -5.17 48.35
CA ASP A 749 11.24 -4.13 49.37
C ASP A 749 12.33 -3.04 49.15
N LYS A 750 13.56 -3.41 48.78
CA LYS A 750 14.65 -2.50 48.46
C LYS A 750 14.29 -1.60 47.23
N VAL A 751 13.55 -2.13 46.29
CA VAL A 751 13.16 -1.42 45.06
C VAL A 751 11.90 -0.57 45.24
N LEU A 752 10.94 -1.03 46.05
CA LEU A 752 9.62 -0.41 46.17
C LEU A 752 9.51 0.52 47.39
N ALA A 753 10.21 0.23 48.49
CA ALA A 753 10.13 1.05 49.73
C ALA A 753 10.52 2.55 49.51
N PRO A 754 11.58 2.88 48.74
CA PRO A 754 11.91 4.25 48.44
C PRO A 754 10.78 5.03 47.75
N ARG A 755 9.85 4.32 47.10
CA ARG A 755 8.71 4.89 46.37
C ARG A 755 7.43 4.88 47.18
N GLY A 756 7.47 4.50 48.45
CA GLY A 756 6.26 4.35 49.26
C GLY A 756 5.33 3.23 48.77
N GLN A 757 5.82 2.35 47.88
CA GLN A 757 5.05 1.24 47.29
C GLN A 757 5.40 -0.06 47.97
N LYS A 758 4.48 -1.03 47.96
CA LYS A 758 4.67 -2.35 48.48
C LYS A 758 3.91 -3.40 47.64
N TRP A 759 4.59 -4.47 47.27
CA TRP A 759 3.95 -5.59 46.60
C TRP A 759 3.92 -6.80 47.55
N ALA A 760 2.79 -7.00 48.24
CA ALA A 760 2.62 -8.06 49.21
C ALA A 760 2.12 -9.35 48.57
N LYS A 761 2.51 -10.47 49.17
CA LYS A 761 1.93 -11.77 48.77
C LYS A 761 0.47 -11.85 49.22
N GLU A 762 -0.40 -12.15 48.28
CA GLU A 762 -1.81 -12.33 48.52
C GLU A 762 -2.34 -13.67 48.01
N SER A 763 -3.48 -14.07 48.52
CA SER A 763 -4.14 -15.30 48.06
C SER A 763 -4.79 -15.07 46.69
N TYR A 764 -4.51 -15.96 45.75
CA TYR A 764 -5.14 -15.96 44.44
C TYR A 764 -5.50 -17.39 44.01
N ARG A 765 -6.41 -17.52 43.07
CA ARG A 765 -6.84 -18.82 42.54
C ARG A 765 -6.37 -18.93 41.09
N PRO A 766 -5.40 -19.83 40.80
CA PRO A 766 -4.99 -20.10 39.42
C PRO A 766 -6.16 -20.61 38.58
N LYS A 767 -6.16 -20.30 37.27
CA LYS A 767 -7.22 -20.71 36.36
C LYS A 767 -7.26 -22.25 36.26
N GLY A 768 -8.37 -22.87 36.66
CA GLY A 768 -8.54 -24.32 36.69
C GLY A 768 -8.14 -25.02 37.99
N ALA A 769 -7.64 -24.30 39.00
CA ALA A 769 -7.29 -24.90 40.30
C ALA A 769 -8.48 -24.87 41.27
N GLU A 770 -8.59 -25.95 42.08
CA GLU A 770 -9.63 -26.02 43.11
C GLU A 770 -9.24 -25.25 44.40
N LYS A 771 -7.95 -25.08 44.67
CA LYS A 771 -7.44 -24.43 45.87
C LYS A 771 -6.83 -23.07 45.61
N THR A 772 -6.94 -22.20 46.63
CA THR A 772 -6.28 -20.87 46.65
C THR A 772 -4.84 -21.05 47.15
N ILE A 773 -3.90 -20.39 46.48
CA ILE A 773 -2.49 -20.39 46.87
C ILE A 773 -2.03 -18.96 47.16
N LYS A 774 -0.92 -18.79 47.89
CA LYS A 774 -0.32 -17.48 48.15
C LYS A 774 0.78 -17.18 47.13
N GLY A 775 0.81 -15.97 46.62
CA GLY A 775 1.83 -15.54 45.68
C GLY A 775 1.67 -14.05 45.29
N TYR A 776 2.36 -13.64 44.28
CA TYR A 776 2.34 -12.28 43.76
C TYR A 776 1.32 -12.17 42.60
N ARG A 777 0.32 -11.28 42.74
CA ARG A 777 -0.78 -11.19 41.76
C ARG A 777 -0.44 -10.25 40.62
N LEU A 778 -0.82 -10.62 39.39
CA LEU A 778 -0.69 -9.80 38.22
C LEU A 778 -1.42 -8.45 38.34
N ARG A 779 -2.60 -8.43 38.93
CA ARG A 779 -3.38 -7.20 39.14
C ARG A 779 -2.61 -6.13 39.93
N ASP A 780 -1.91 -6.57 40.97
CA ASP A 780 -1.16 -5.67 41.84
C ASP A 780 0.12 -5.20 41.13
N LEU A 781 0.77 -6.06 40.35
CA LEU A 781 1.87 -5.70 39.48
C LEU A 781 1.45 -4.67 38.43
N LYS A 782 0.30 -4.87 37.78
CA LYS A 782 -0.23 -3.88 36.83
C LYS A 782 -0.42 -2.50 37.47
N GLY A 783 -0.95 -2.44 38.69
CA GLY A 783 -1.04 -1.20 39.44
C GLY A 783 0.31 -0.53 39.73
N LEU A 784 1.36 -1.33 40.01
CA LEU A 784 2.71 -0.82 40.26
C LEU A 784 3.43 -0.33 38.98
N VAL A 785 3.07 -0.88 37.83
CA VAL A 785 3.64 -0.52 36.52
C VAL A 785 2.76 0.46 35.73
N GLY A 786 1.65 0.93 36.29
CA GLY A 786 0.74 1.88 35.66
C GLY A 786 -0.10 1.30 34.49
N GLU A 787 -0.20 -0.04 34.42
CA GLU A 787 -1.08 -0.70 33.45
C GLU A 787 -2.50 -0.85 34.04
N SER A 788 -3.51 -0.37 33.34
CA SER A 788 -4.95 -0.52 33.74
C SER A 788 -5.53 -1.87 33.33
#